data_79b9e37c2bb8f77cdda3857c8c3dc33c
#
_entry.id   79b9e37c2bb8f77cdda3857c8c3dc33c
#
_cell.length_a   1.000
_cell.length_b   1.000
_cell.length_c   1.000
_cell.angle_alpha   90.00
_cell.angle_beta   90.00
_cell.angle_gamma   90.00
#
_symmetry.space_group_name_H-M   'P 1'
#
loop_
_entity.id
_entity.type
_entity.pdbx_description
1 polymer ?
#
loop_
_entity_poly.entity_id
_entity_poly.type
_entity_poly.pdbx_seq_one_letter_code
_entity_poly.pdbx_strand_id
1 'polypeptide(L)'
;ALLLSVIAFSLASPADAKTLAKRIYLLQDEKWPRQSLIEIVGIEIIRESAPAETFGLPNTKAFENGRVVVGQGADIRLIVRADGNKVVPKICTVYYELADGTRGQRNMRKEGQLGGDHQTFAFSDKPLRGILESIEFEVVGNDHRIGTYQIDVVNPPTLSEIALDYSYPKYTGMDDRVDETWLKGMSLASGSDVTFNLTANKPLDRAFIEHADLGMQTDMYFTTVQAVDETEIPVVLIVQRLIIDEAGALDLQLPGPVTLRHEKSGNEIQWQKTSNGVQYKDEDWANADGRIAVALDDDRLASCHVVESQDEFYYMIAGMQRDINLQISLLDKDGIITENPHVVTVAATNDLPPSIDVALDGIGTAITPDVSIPVLGEVTDDYGISDTWFQVQLTERDPYTFPIELTQGTEVDSNLDFRAERAKLEELELKPGEKLILSVQSIDQYDLAGDPNLGESSQFTLDIVTPDQLLAVLERRELGLRQRFELIIGEVQLMQASLATVSNQLAGVSPVTTDDPEDQAEELSEEEQQERDASLRLLRVQRALVQSEKSNAESLGIAVAFEDIRAEIINNRVDTEDRKIRLQDQIIAPLYSICETDFVELDRLLKELEKSLISGQESTDLAVQVDAQAETVLLKLDEVLQRMLELETYNELIELVRDLIGDRDDLLEKTKEERKQQVLDLLK
;
A
#
# COMPACT_ATOMS: atom_id res chain seq x y z
N ALA A 1 -2.00 46.87 -90.40
CA ALA A 1 -2.67 46.36 -89.16
C ALA A 1 -1.67 45.79 -88.15
N LEU A 2 -0.82 44.87 -88.52
CA LEU A 2 0.11 44.17 -87.62
C LEU A 2 1.13 45.12 -86.96
N LEU A 3 1.66 46.10 -87.71
CA LEU A 3 2.62 47.09 -87.18
C LEU A 3 1.98 48.05 -86.17
N LEU A 4 0.71 48.41 -86.41
CA LEU A 4 -0.07 49.26 -85.51
C LEU A 4 -0.43 48.53 -84.21
N SER A 5 -0.72 47.21 -84.29
CA SER A 5 -0.98 46.41 -83.07
C SER A 5 0.26 46.22 -82.22
N VAL A 6 1.45 46.04 -82.82
CA VAL A 6 2.71 45.96 -82.11
C VAL A 6 3.07 47.30 -81.43
N ILE A 7 2.84 48.41 -82.09
CA ILE A 7 3.07 49.74 -81.56
C ILE A 7 2.08 50.01 -80.40
N ALA A 8 0.81 49.67 -80.59
CA ALA A 8 -0.23 49.80 -79.55
C ALA A 8 0.09 48.90 -78.31
N PHE A 9 0.53 47.68 -78.54
CA PHE A 9 0.98 46.78 -77.46
C PHE A 9 2.22 47.31 -76.73
N SER A 10 3.20 47.84 -77.49
CA SER A 10 4.40 48.42 -76.90
C SER A 10 4.16 49.68 -76.07
N LEU A 11 3.12 50.46 -76.42
CA LEU A 11 2.70 51.65 -75.70
C LEU A 11 1.82 51.28 -74.48
N ALA A 12 1.01 50.22 -74.64
CA ALA A 12 0.11 49.81 -73.56
C ALA A 12 0.83 49.01 -72.45
N SER A 13 1.86 48.22 -72.80
CA SER A 13 2.60 47.38 -71.88
C SER A 13 4.10 47.34 -72.26
N PRO A 14 4.86 48.39 -71.99
CA PRO A 14 6.25 48.50 -72.45
C PRO A 14 7.18 47.47 -71.86
N ALA A 15 6.91 46.98 -70.61
CA ALA A 15 7.66 45.93 -69.97
C ALA A 15 7.43 44.56 -70.67
N ASP A 16 6.16 44.23 -71.01
CA ASP A 16 5.83 43.01 -71.73
C ASP A 16 6.36 43.00 -73.14
N ALA A 17 6.29 44.14 -73.81
CA ALA A 17 6.86 44.31 -75.16
C ALA A 17 8.39 44.15 -75.16
N LYS A 18 9.10 44.63 -74.16
CA LYS A 18 10.52 44.42 -73.95
C LYS A 18 10.88 42.95 -73.72
N THR A 19 10.14 42.28 -72.84
CA THR A 19 10.30 40.85 -72.59
C THR A 19 10.01 40.01 -73.80
N LEU A 20 8.94 40.29 -74.52
CA LEU A 20 8.60 39.65 -75.81
C LEU A 20 9.72 39.82 -76.83
N ALA A 21 10.24 41.01 -76.98
CA ALA A 21 11.32 41.30 -77.90
C ALA A 21 12.59 40.54 -77.53
N LYS A 22 12.95 40.46 -76.26
CA LYS A 22 14.12 39.69 -75.79
C LYS A 22 13.97 38.20 -76.03
N ARG A 23 12.77 37.65 -75.81
CA ARG A 23 12.47 36.25 -76.03
C ARG A 23 12.48 35.85 -77.51
N ILE A 24 11.88 36.68 -78.40
CA ILE A 24 11.73 36.36 -79.82
C ILE A 24 13.00 36.72 -80.60
N TYR A 25 13.62 37.88 -80.35
CA TYR A 25 14.78 38.35 -81.11
C TYR A 25 16.14 37.98 -80.51
N LEU A 26 16.20 37.89 -79.18
CA LEU A 26 17.47 37.59 -78.52
C LEU A 26 17.53 36.14 -77.99
N LEU A 27 16.44 35.36 -78.15
CA LEU A 27 16.30 33.98 -77.67
C LEU A 27 16.67 33.81 -76.20
N GLN A 28 16.46 34.88 -75.39
CA GLN A 28 16.72 34.87 -73.97
C GLN A 28 15.50 34.31 -73.22
N ASP A 29 15.72 33.39 -72.29
CA ASP A 29 14.65 32.80 -71.45
C ASP A 29 14.27 33.73 -70.28
N GLU A 30 13.89 34.99 -70.63
CA GLU A 30 13.48 35.99 -69.66
C GLU A 30 12.03 35.74 -69.26
N LYS A 31 11.75 35.71 -67.95
CA LYS A 31 10.39 35.47 -67.44
C LYS A 31 9.50 36.70 -67.67
N TRP A 32 8.23 36.46 -67.98
CA TRP A 32 7.26 37.56 -68.13
C TRP A 32 7.14 38.39 -66.84
N PRO A 33 6.96 39.69 -66.90
CA PRO A 33 6.74 40.51 -65.72
C PRO A 33 5.44 40.05 -65.06
N ARG A 34 5.54 39.66 -63.78
CA ARG A 34 4.42 39.15 -63.01
C ARG A 34 3.60 40.30 -62.45
N GLN A 35 2.28 40.19 -62.59
CA GLN A 35 1.36 41.17 -62.02
C GLN A 35 1.16 40.91 -60.53
N SER A 36 1.16 39.68 -60.09
CA SER A 36 1.05 39.30 -58.71
C SER A 36 2.42 38.79 -58.21
N LEU A 37 2.72 39.02 -56.93
CA LEU A 37 3.87 38.46 -56.23
C LEU A 37 3.38 37.83 -54.95
N ILE A 38 3.58 36.52 -54.78
CA ILE A 38 3.30 35.80 -53.57
C ILE A 38 4.61 35.24 -53.02
N GLU A 39 4.66 35.08 -51.68
CA GLU A 39 5.80 34.54 -50.93
C GLU A 39 5.32 33.57 -49.88
N ILE A 40 5.99 32.44 -49.68
CA ILE A 40 5.75 31.54 -48.58
C ILE A 40 6.49 32.04 -47.36
N VAL A 41 5.79 32.36 -46.30
CA VAL A 41 6.35 32.82 -45.02
C VAL A 41 6.93 31.65 -44.24
N GLY A 42 6.15 30.54 -44.23
CA GLY A 42 6.49 29.35 -43.45
C GLY A 42 5.26 28.54 -43.10
N ILE A 43 5.45 27.65 -42.20
CA ILE A 43 4.35 26.92 -41.54
C ILE A 43 4.22 27.35 -40.08
N GLU A 44 3.03 27.48 -39.61
CA GLU A 44 2.70 27.63 -38.20
C GLU A 44 2.27 26.29 -37.67
N ILE A 45 2.90 25.81 -36.60
CA ILE A 45 2.54 24.56 -35.94
C ILE A 45 1.49 24.92 -34.88
N ILE A 46 0.29 24.36 -35.02
CA ILE A 46 -0.80 24.56 -34.06
C ILE A 46 -0.56 23.55 -32.95
N ARG A 47 -0.24 24.01 -31.74
CA ARG A 47 0.05 23.19 -30.57
C ARG A 47 -1.05 23.44 -29.54
N GLU A 48 -1.73 22.37 -29.12
CA GLU A 48 -2.74 22.43 -28.07
C GLU A 48 -2.16 22.15 -26.67
N SER A 49 -0.87 21.75 -26.57
CA SER A 49 -0.24 21.29 -25.34
C SER A 49 0.87 22.22 -24.83
N ALA A 50 0.97 22.33 -23.49
CA ALA A 50 1.94 23.13 -22.75
C ALA A 50 3.44 22.89 -23.03
N PRO A 51 3.92 21.70 -23.50
CA PRO A 51 5.38 21.45 -23.69
C PRO A 51 6.09 22.42 -24.63
N ALA A 52 5.36 23.00 -25.58
CA ALA A 52 5.95 23.91 -26.56
C ALA A 52 6.43 25.24 -25.97
N GLU A 53 5.69 25.76 -24.99
CA GLU A 53 6.04 26.99 -24.28
C GLU A 53 7.28 26.75 -23.41
N THR A 54 7.38 25.56 -22.81
CA THR A 54 8.49 25.13 -21.97
C THR A 54 9.83 25.13 -22.72
N PHE A 55 9.84 24.68 -23.98
CA PHE A 55 11.05 24.69 -24.79
C PHE A 55 11.35 26.06 -25.46
N GLY A 56 10.45 27.01 -25.37
CA GLY A 56 10.62 28.35 -25.98
C GLY A 56 10.72 28.32 -27.51
N LEU A 57 10.13 27.31 -28.15
CA LEU A 57 10.19 27.15 -29.59
C LEU A 57 9.22 28.09 -30.31
N PRO A 58 9.63 28.71 -31.42
CA PRO A 58 8.75 29.54 -32.22
C PRO A 58 7.64 28.70 -32.82
N ASN A 59 6.42 29.23 -32.82
CA ASN A 59 5.27 28.53 -33.46
C ASN A 59 5.40 28.50 -34.98
N THR A 60 6.22 29.39 -35.58
CA THR A 60 6.41 29.49 -37.04
C THR A 60 7.76 28.96 -37.44
N LYS A 61 7.80 27.96 -38.33
CA LYS A 61 9.02 27.44 -38.96
C LYS A 61 9.12 27.96 -40.42
N ALA A 62 10.24 28.52 -40.79
CA ALA A 62 10.53 28.88 -42.19
C ALA A 62 11.02 27.66 -42.98
N PHE A 63 10.87 27.68 -44.30
CA PHE A 63 11.40 26.65 -45.17
C PHE A 63 12.92 26.92 -45.41
N GLU A 64 13.73 25.93 -45.06
CA GLU A 64 15.16 25.95 -45.35
C GLU A 64 15.42 25.20 -46.68
N ASN A 65 15.99 25.86 -47.67
CA ASN A 65 16.19 25.28 -49.01
C ASN A 65 14.93 24.64 -49.63
N GLY A 66 13.74 25.17 -49.30
CA GLY A 66 12.46 24.67 -49.78
C GLY A 66 11.91 23.46 -49.02
N ARG A 67 12.52 23.07 -47.88
CA ARG A 67 12.08 21.97 -47.03
C ARG A 67 11.80 22.42 -45.59
N VAL A 68 10.91 21.76 -44.93
CA VAL A 68 10.64 21.92 -43.50
C VAL A 68 10.27 20.55 -42.89
N VAL A 69 10.74 20.29 -41.69
CA VAL A 69 10.50 19.04 -40.98
C VAL A 69 9.43 19.28 -39.93
N VAL A 70 8.44 18.37 -39.85
CA VAL A 70 7.36 18.38 -38.86
C VAL A 70 7.15 17.00 -38.26
N GLY A 71 6.62 16.94 -37.03
CA GLY A 71 6.24 15.68 -36.39
C GLY A 71 5.01 15.06 -37.05
N GLN A 72 4.96 13.73 -37.10
CA GLN A 72 3.77 13.00 -37.52
C GLN A 72 2.61 13.32 -36.55
N GLY A 73 1.41 13.51 -37.09
CA GLY A 73 0.23 13.88 -36.31
C GLY A 73 0.07 15.37 -36.04
N ALA A 74 1.07 16.20 -36.38
CA ALA A 74 1.00 17.63 -36.14
C ALA A 74 -0.09 18.32 -36.96
N ASP A 75 -0.74 19.29 -36.32
CA ASP A 75 -1.62 20.23 -36.99
C ASP A 75 -0.80 21.45 -37.44
N ILE A 76 -0.73 21.67 -38.77
CA ILE A 76 0.06 22.75 -39.32
C ILE A 76 -0.78 23.68 -40.19
N ARG A 77 -0.33 24.94 -40.28
CA ARG A 77 -0.95 25.97 -41.04
C ARG A 77 0.06 26.64 -41.95
N LEU A 78 -0.10 26.49 -43.26
CA LEU A 78 0.74 27.10 -44.26
C LEU A 78 0.37 28.57 -44.40
N ILE A 79 1.37 29.49 -44.32
CA ILE A 79 1.18 30.93 -44.42
C ILE A 79 1.87 31.45 -45.69
N VAL A 80 1.08 32.15 -46.50
CA VAL A 80 1.54 32.80 -47.74
C VAL A 80 1.17 34.25 -47.69
N ARG A 81 2.07 35.13 -48.11
CA ARG A 81 1.86 36.58 -48.26
C ARG A 81 1.83 36.99 -49.70
N ALA A 82 0.89 37.85 -50.08
CA ALA A 82 0.87 38.52 -51.40
C ALA A 82 1.25 39.98 -51.19
N ASP A 83 2.15 40.49 -52.05
CA ASP A 83 2.57 41.90 -52.07
C ASP A 83 1.40 42.83 -52.38
N GLY A 84 1.11 43.71 -51.45
CA GLY A 84 -0.01 44.69 -51.59
C GLY A 84 0.25 45.80 -52.59
N ASN A 85 1.49 46.03 -52.96
CA ASN A 85 1.88 47.01 -54.00
C ASN A 85 1.67 46.48 -55.42
N LYS A 86 1.35 45.17 -55.57
CA LYS A 86 0.97 44.50 -56.79
C LYS A 86 -0.47 44.07 -56.81
N VAL A 87 -0.86 43.35 -57.87
CA VAL A 87 -2.20 42.81 -57.93
C VAL A 87 -2.32 41.66 -56.91
N VAL A 88 -3.09 41.90 -55.87
CA VAL A 88 -3.35 40.89 -54.84
C VAL A 88 -4.25 39.80 -55.41
N PRO A 89 -3.86 38.51 -55.40
CA PRO A 89 -4.68 37.41 -55.88
C PRO A 89 -6.04 37.38 -55.15
N LYS A 90 -7.11 37.09 -55.88
CA LYS A 90 -8.41 36.85 -55.25
C LYS A 90 -8.39 35.55 -54.44
N ILE A 91 -7.73 34.53 -54.93
CA ILE A 91 -7.56 33.18 -54.38
C ILE A 91 -6.13 32.76 -54.58
N CYS A 92 -5.49 32.18 -53.55
CA CYS A 92 -4.27 31.40 -53.67
C CYS A 92 -4.68 29.92 -53.56
N THR A 93 -4.14 29.07 -54.45
CA THR A 93 -4.41 27.66 -54.49
C THR A 93 -3.13 26.87 -54.22
N VAL A 94 -3.19 25.95 -53.28
CA VAL A 94 -2.12 24.98 -52.97
C VAL A 94 -2.39 23.73 -53.81
N TYR A 95 -1.44 23.30 -54.62
CA TYR A 95 -1.40 22.02 -55.30
C TYR A 95 -0.41 21.16 -54.51
N TYR A 96 -0.81 19.95 -54.14
CA TYR A 96 0.03 19.06 -53.35
C TYR A 96 0.01 17.65 -53.86
N GLU A 97 1.11 16.93 -53.58
CA GLU A 97 1.29 15.52 -53.85
C GLU A 97 1.76 14.84 -52.56
N LEU A 98 1.05 13.79 -52.16
CA LEU A 98 1.42 12.96 -51.00
C LEU A 98 2.46 11.93 -51.39
N ALA A 99 3.10 11.30 -50.40
CA ALA A 99 4.11 10.28 -50.58
C ALA A 99 3.57 9.03 -51.33
N ASP A 100 2.27 8.75 -51.23
CA ASP A 100 1.60 7.68 -51.96
C ASP A 100 1.27 8.03 -53.45
N GLY A 101 1.65 9.24 -53.90
CA GLY A 101 1.37 9.75 -55.26
C GLY A 101 -0.03 10.38 -55.41
N THR A 102 -0.82 10.47 -54.36
CA THR A 102 -2.12 11.11 -54.40
C THR A 102 -1.98 12.62 -54.58
N ARG A 103 -2.62 13.17 -55.57
CA ARG A 103 -2.59 14.61 -55.91
C ARG A 103 -3.86 15.30 -55.48
N GLY A 104 -3.74 16.52 -54.98
CA GLY A 104 -4.88 17.31 -54.61
C GLY A 104 -4.63 18.81 -54.80
N GLN A 105 -5.72 19.56 -54.75
CA GLN A 105 -5.64 21.03 -54.70
C GLN A 105 -6.64 21.59 -53.69
N ARG A 106 -6.26 22.68 -53.05
CA ARG A 106 -7.10 23.39 -52.08
C ARG A 106 -6.90 24.89 -52.19
N ASN A 107 -7.97 25.62 -51.98
CA ASN A 107 -7.93 27.08 -51.93
C ASN A 107 -7.57 27.54 -50.51
N MET A 108 -6.61 28.49 -50.44
CA MET A 108 -6.24 29.11 -49.19
C MET A 108 -7.31 30.14 -48.76
N ARG A 109 -7.49 30.30 -47.48
CA ARG A 109 -8.34 31.31 -46.87
C ARG A 109 -7.58 32.64 -46.81
N LYS A 110 -8.25 33.72 -47.22
CA LYS A 110 -7.74 35.09 -47.04
C LYS A 110 -7.95 35.51 -45.60
N GLU A 111 -6.89 35.95 -44.93
CA GLU A 111 -6.94 36.34 -43.52
C GLU A 111 -6.58 37.81 -43.34
N GLY A 112 -7.34 38.44 -42.42
CA GLY A 112 -7.18 39.83 -42.08
C GLY A 112 -7.62 40.81 -43.20
N GLN A 113 -7.55 42.07 -42.90
CA GLN A 113 -7.63 43.15 -43.89
C GLN A 113 -6.26 43.37 -44.49
N LEU A 114 -6.17 43.99 -45.69
CA LEU A 114 -4.90 44.33 -46.30
C LEU A 114 -4.10 45.15 -45.28
N GLY A 115 -3.09 44.56 -44.71
CA GLY A 115 -2.25 45.15 -43.67
C GLY A 115 -1.04 45.82 -44.27
N GLY A 116 -1.18 47.13 -44.64
CA GLY A 116 -0.09 47.86 -45.23
C GLY A 116 0.36 47.25 -46.55
N ASP A 117 1.59 46.71 -46.62
CA ASP A 117 2.22 46.27 -47.83
C ASP A 117 1.93 44.82 -48.27
N HIS A 118 1.10 44.06 -47.53
CA HIS A 118 0.84 42.66 -47.86
C HIS A 118 -0.54 42.13 -47.44
N GLN A 119 -1.03 41.09 -48.11
CA GLN A 119 -2.22 40.32 -47.78
C GLN A 119 -1.82 38.86 -47.43
N THR A 120 -2.29 38.37 -46.27
CA THR A 120 -2.01 37.01 -45.84
C THR A 120 -3.07 36.02 -46.33
N PHE A 121 -2.62 34.85 -46.73
CA PHE A 121 -3.43 33.67 -47.06
C PHE A 121 -2.94 32.49 -46.20
N ALA A 122 -3.86 31.71 -45.69
CA ALA A 122 -3.57 30.57 -44.86
C ALA A 122 -4.33 29.32 -45.31
N PHE A 123 -3.69 28.17 -45.09
CA PHE A 123 -4.27 26.87 -45.35
C PHE A 123 -3.95 25.90 -44.18
N SER A 124 -5.00 25.36 -43.53
CA SER A 124 -4.89 24.49 -42.34
C SER A 124 -5.82 23.28 -42.40
N ASP A 125 -6.51 23.06 -43.53
CA ASP A 125 -7.39 21.90 -43.69
C ASP A 125 -6.58 20.63 -44.15
N LYS A 126 -7.21 19.45 -44.23
CA LYS A 126 -6.55 18.24 -44.75
C LYS A 126 -5.90 18.49 -46.12
N PRO A 127 -4.62 18.08 -46.33
CA PRO A 127 -3.83 17.09 -45.58
C PRO A 127 -2.97 17.69 -44.48
N LEU A 128 -2.97 19.01 -44.20
CA LEU A 128 -2.12 19.68 -43.20
C LEU A 128 -2.62 19.54 -41.77
N ARG A 129 -3.82 19.01 -41.57
CA ARG A 129 -4.37 18.71 -40.27
C ARG A 129 -4.16 17.24 -39.90
N GLY A 130 -3.43 16.97 -38.82
CA GLY A 130 -3.01 15.62 -38.41
C GLY A 130 -2.14 15.00 -39.51
N ILE A 131 -1.08 15.69 -39.93
CA ILE A 131 -0.22 15.27 -41.04
C ILE A 131 0.43 13.92 -40.77
N LEU A 132 0.24 12.92 -41.66
CA LEU A 132 0.75 11.57 -41.47
C LEU A 132 1.90 11.22 -42.45
N GLU A 133 1.96 11.91 -43.58
CA GLU A 133 2.89 11.61 -44.67
C GLU A 133 3.54 12.89 -45.19
N SER A 134 4.74 12.77 -45.72
CA SER A 134 5.44 13.87 -46.35
C SER A 134 4.70 14.41 -47.57
N ILE A 135 4.74 15.72 -47.77
CA ILE A 135 3.96 16.40 -48.80
C ILE A 135 4.88 17.28 -49.63
N GLU A 136 4.79 17.13 -50.96
CA GLU A 136 5.31 18.12 -51.88
C GLU A 136 4.19 19.07 -52.30
N PHE A 137 4.46 20.37 -52.37
CA PHE A 137 3.43 21.30 -52.76
C PHE A 137 3.95 22.51 -53.54
N GLU A 138 3.06 23.11 -54.27
CA GLU A 138 3.24 24.37 -54.97
C GLU A 138 2.09 25.32 -54.65
N VAL A 139 2.36 26.61 -54.66
CA VAL A 139 1.30 27.63 -54.45
C VAL A 139 1.18 28.50 -55.68
N VAL A 140 -0.06 28.66 -56.16
CA VAL A 140 -0.41 29.50 -57.30
C VAL A 140 -1.31 30.64 -56.87
N GLY A 141 -0.88 31.85 -57.15
CA GLY A 141 -1.69 33.06 -56.91
C GLY A 141 -1.71 33.90 -58.15
N ASN A 142 -2.85 33.89 -58.88
CA ASN A 142 -3.04 34.57 -60.16
C ASN A 142 -1.99 34.12 -61.21
N ASP A 143 -1.05 34.95 -61.61
CA ASP A 143 0.01 34.65 -62.59
C ASP A 143 1.36 34.25 -61.93
N HIS A 144 1.41 34.16 -60.64
CA HIS A 144 2.60 33.72 -59.90
C HIS A 144 2.44 32.31 -59.35
N ARG A 145 3.35 31.44 -59.72
CA ARG A 145 3.52 30.08 -59.19
C ARG A 145 4.82 30.03 -58.42
N ILE A 146 4.78 29.61 -57.17
CA ILE A 146 5.97 29.32 -56.40
C ILE A 146 6.18 27.82 -56.44
N GLY A 147 7.38 27.40 -56.88
CA GLY A 147 7.70 26.01 -57.19
C GLY A 147 8.03 25.22 -55.96
N THR A 148 8.28 23.94 -56.14
CA THR A 148 8.18 22.81 -55.23
C THR A 148 8.81 23.04 -53.88
N TYR A 149 7.95 23.00 -52.85
CA TYR A 149 8.33 22.95 -51.43
C TYR A 149 7.97 21.59 -50.86
N GLN A 150 8.72 21.14 -49.86
CA GLN A 150 8.54 19.84 -49.25
C GLN A 150 8.33 19.98 -47.75
N ILE A 151 7.34 19.30 -47.24
CA ILE A 151 7.11 19.10 -45.80
C ILE A 151 7.48 17.65 -45.51
N ASP A 152 8.60 17.45 -44.82
CA ASP A 152 9.07 16.13 -44.40
C ASP A 152 8.41 15.77 -43.06
N VAL A 153 7.73 14.63 -43.00
CA VAL A 153 7.07 14.14 -41.79
C VAL A 153 7.93 13.06 -41.15
N VAL A 154 8.28 13.28 -39.88
CA VAL A 154 9.08 12.36 -39.09
C VAL A 154 8.34 11.95 -37.83
N ASN A 155 8.66 10.77 -37.28
CA ASN A 155 8.09 10.36 -35.99
C ASN A 155 8.58 11.32 -34.89
N PRO A 156 7.70 11.74 -33.98
CA PRO A 156 8.11 12.52 -32.82
C PRO A 156 9.03 11.70 -31.89
N PRO A 157 9.87 12.36 -31.08
CA PRO A 157 10.65 11.67 -30.08
C PRO A 157 9.72 11.07 -29.01
N THR A 158 9.99 9.81 -28.64
CA THR A 158 9.28 9.07 -27.59
C THR A 158 10.28 8.27 -26.77
N LEU A 159 9.92 7.95 -25.53
CA LEU A 159 10.68 6.97 -24.75
C LEU A 159 10.39 5.57 -25.28
N SER A 160 11.44 4.86 -25.65
CA SER A 160 11.39 3.48 -26.11
C SER A 160 11.57 2.49 -24.97
N GLU A 161 12.34 2.87 -23.94
CA GLU A 161 12.64 2.06 -22.79
C GLU A 161 12.74 2.92 -21.53
N ILE A 162 12.27 2.38 -20.40
CA ILE A 162 12.38 2.96 -19.07
C ILE A 162 12.82 1.84 -18.13
N ALA A 163 14.05 1.90 -17.66
CA ALA A 163 14.58 0.99 -16.66
C ALA A 163 14.88 1.76 -15.35
N LEU A 164 14.92 1.03 -14.25
CA LEU A 164 15.11 1.58 -12.92
C LEU A 164 16.24 0.86 -12.21
N ASP A 165 17.19 1.64 -11.69
CA ASP A 165 18.09 1.18 -10.66
C ASP A 165 17.61 1.78 -9.34
N TYR A 166 17.47 0.95 -8.32
CA TYR A 166 17.05 1.45 -7.01
C TYR A 166 17.72 0.70 -5.88
N SER A 167 18.07 1.46 -4.84
CA SER A 167 18.59 0.93 -3.59
C SER A 167 17.62 1.24 -2.46
N TYR A 168 17.40 0.23 -1.64
CA TYR A 168 16.52 0.35 -0.50
C TYR A 168 17.25 0.95 0.72
N PRO A 169 16.55 1.65 1.63
CA PRO A 169 17.10 2.04 2.90
C PRO A 169 17.56 0.82 3.71
N LYS A 170 18.57 1.00 4.56
CA LYS A 170 19.16 -0.10 5.33
C LYS A 170 18.17 -0.81 6.26
N TYR A 171 17.21 -0.08 6.80
CA TYR A 171 16.21 -0.64 7.71
C TYR A 171 15.34 -1.73 7.06
N THR A 172 15.16 -1.68 5.74
CA THR A 172 14.35 -2.68 5.03
C THR A 172 15.03 -4.04 4.91
N GLY A 173 16.36 -4.09 5.01
CA GLY A 173 17.13 -5.30 4.77
C GLY A 173 17.03 -5.88 3.35
N MET A 174 16.47 -5.12 2.40
CA MET A 174 16.28 -5.56 1.02
C MET A 174 17.54 -5.31 0.18
N ASP A 175 17.78 -6.18 -0.79
CA ASP A 175 18.87 -6.03 -1.76
C ASP A 175 18.54 -4.99 -2.83
N ASP A 176 19.56 -4.24 -3.26
CA ASP A 176 19.48 -3.30 -4.37
C ASP A 176 19.08 -4.00 -5.67
N ARG A 177 18.39 -3.29 -6.55
CA ARG A 177 17.96 -3.77 -7.86
C ARG A 177 18.53 -2.88 -8.96
N VAL A 178 18.95 -3.50 -10.04
CA VAL A 178 19.55 -2.83 -11.20
C VAL A 178 18.84 -3.31 -12.45
N ASP A 179 18.63 -2.37 -13.40
CA ASP A 179 18.06 -2.64 -14.73
C ASP A 179 16.67 -3.28 -14.71
N GLU A 180 15.88 -2.93 -13.71
CA GLU A 180 14.47 -3.39 -13.61
C GLU A 180 13.58 -2.56 -14.53
N THR A 181 12.82 -3.24 -15.39
CA THR A 181 11.87 -2.56 -16.28
C THR A 181 10.77 -1.85 -15.47
N TRP A 182 10.59 -0.56 -15.74
CA TRP A 182 9.51 0.19 -15.11
C TRP A 182 8.12 -0.35 -15.45
N LEU A 183 7.30 -0.54 -14.45
CA LEU A 183 5.91 -0.96 -14.58
C LEU A 183 4.99 0.08 -13.93
N LYS A 184 3.86 0.35 -14.57
CA LYS A 184 2.86 1.25 -13.99
C LYS A 184 2.28 0.66 -12.69
N GLY A 185 2.32 1.44 -11.62
CA GLY A 185 1.87 1.01 -10.29
C GLY A 185 2.97 0.38 -9.43
N MET A 186 4.23 0.50 -9.85
CA MET A 186 5.39 0.11 -9.05
C MET A 186 5.47 0.93 -7.77
N SER A 187 5.83 0.28 -6.66
CA SER A 187 6.03 0.92 -5.37
C SER A 187 7.36 0.52 -4.76
N LEU A 188 8.00 1.45 -4.05
CA LEU A 188 9.27 1.25 -3.36
C LEU A 188 9.16 1.75 -1.92
N ALA A 189 9.97 1.21 -1.03
CA ALA A 189 10.02 1.67 0.35
C ALA A 189 10.44 3.15 0.41
N SER A 190 9.82 3.89 1.33
CA SER A 190 10.17 5.29 1.60
C SER A 190 11.63 5.38 2.02
N GLY A 191 12.35 6.36 1.46
CA GLY A 191 13.80 6.51 1.66
C GLY A 191 14.68 5.84 0.61
N SER A 192 14.10 5.12 -0.37
CA SER A 192 14.86 4.51 -1.46
C SER A 192 15.48 5.57 -2.38
N ASP A 193 16.68 5.30 -2.86
CA ASP A 193 17.30 6.02 -3.96
C ASP A 193 16.87 5.38 -5.28
N VAL A 194 16.43 6.20 -6.23
CA VAL A 194 15.90 5.71 -7.51
C VAL A 194 16.58 6.43 -8.66
N THR A 195 17.12 5.68 -9.61
CA THR A 195 17.65 6.18 -10.87
C THR A 195 16.79 5.65 -12.01
N PHE A 196 16.21 6.57 -12.77
CA PHE A 196 15.46 6.26 -13.99
C PHE A 196 16.45 6.28 -15.15
N ASN A 197 16.68 5.15 -15.78
CA ASN A 197 17.44 5.01 -17.02
C ASN A 197 16.45 5.07 -18.19
N LEU A 198 16.59 6.08 -19.02
CA LEU A 198 15.62 6.47 -20.04
C LEU A 198 16.26 6.41 -21.42
N THR A 199 15.67 5.66 -22.33
CA THR A 199 16.12 5.55 -23.72
C THR A 199 15.06 6.12 -24.66
N ALA A 200 15.44 7.06 -25.53
CA ALA A 200 14.58 7.61 -26.54
C ALA A 200 14.71 6.83 -27.86
N ASN A 201 13.71 6.93 -28.74
CA ASN A 201 13.73 6.30 -30.08
C ASN A 201 14.67 6.97 -31.08
N LYS A 202 15.26 8.11 -30.73
CA LYS A 202 16.15 8.91 -31.58
C LYS A 202 17.01 9.88 -30.74
N PRO A 203 18.11 10.40 -31.28
CA PRO A 203 18.95 11.41 -30.63
C PRO A 203 18.18 12.68 -30.28
N LEU A 204 18.37 13.14 -29.07
CA LEU A 204 17.72 14.32 -28.50
C LEU A 204 18.59 15.57 -28.59
N ASP A 205 17.97 16.74 -28.63
CA ASP A 205 18.56 18.05 -28.37
C ASP A 205 18.32 18.46 -26.92
N ARG A 206 17.09 18.17 -26.40
CA ARG A 206 16.72 18.54 -25.05
C ARG A 206 15.66 17.58 -24.48
N ALA A 207 15.74 17.29 -23.18
CA ALA A 207 14.66 16.69 -22.42
C ALA A 207 14.26 17.64 -21.29
N PHE A 208 12.97 17.68 -20.98
CA PHE A 208 12.41 18.44 -19.88
C PHE A 208 11.62 17.50 -18.98
N ILE A 209 11.99 17.46 -17.71
CA ILE A 209 11.34 16.62 -16.70
C ILE A 209 10.72 17.53 -15.66
N GLU A 210 9.41 17.41 -15.49
CA GLU A 210 8.68 18.06 -14.42
C GLU A 210 8.34 17.04 -13.35
N HIS A 211 8.79 17.30 -12.13
CA HIS A 211 8.44 16.56 -10.93
C HIS A 211 7.35 17.36 -10.19
N ALA A 212 6.10 17.16 -10.58
CA ALA A 212 4.96 17.98 -10.14
C ALA A 212 4.81 18.05 -8.62
N ASP A 213 4.99 16.90 -7.94
CA ASP A 213 4.78 16.80 -6.50
C ASP A 213 5.84 17.53 -5.66
N LEU A 214 7.04 17.73 -6.22
CA LEU A 214 8.12 18.48 -5.56
C LEU A 214 8.25 19.91 -6.08
N GLY A 215 7.46 20.31 -7.09
CA GLY A 215 7.63 21.59 -7.75
C GLY A 215 9.01 21.74 -8.39
N MET A 216 9.65 20.65 -8.80
CA MET A 216 10.96 20.65 -9.43
C MET A 216 10.83 20.51 -10.94
N GLN A 217 11.63 21.27 -11.66
CA GLN A 217 11.79 21.16 -13.10
C GLN A 217 13.27 20.93 -13.44
N THR A 218 13.52 20.01 -14.35
CA THR A 218 14.86 19.65 -14.79
C THR A 218 14.94 19.78 -16.30
N ASP A 219 15.86 20.63 -16.76
CA ASP A 219 16.24 20.74 -18.16
C ASP A 219 17.51 19.93 -18.43
N MET A 220 17.47 19.08 -19.42
CA MET A 220 18.60 18.27 -19.88
C MET A 220 18.95 18.67 -21.31
N TYR A 221 20.19 19.11 -21.52
CA TYR A 221 20.71 19.56 -22.82
C TYR A 221 21.70 18.54 -23.34
N PHE A 222 21.40 17.93 -24.49
CA PHE A 222 22.23 16.92 -25.13
C PHE A 222 23.22 17.61 -26.07
N THR A 223 24.51 17.42 -25.84
CA THR A 223 25.56 18.00 -26.64
C THR A 223 26.74 17.03 -26.78
N THR A 224 27.73 17.39 -27.54
CA THR A 224 29.00 16.66 -27.63
C THR A 224 30.14 17.56 -27.15
N VAL A 225 31.06 16.94 -26.45
CA VAL A 225 32.30 17.60 -26.03
C VAL A 225 33.43 16.99 -26.82
N GLN A 226 34.29 17.86 -27.41
CA GLN A 226 35.41 17.39 -28.19
C GLN A 226 36.63 17.15 -27.29
N ALA A 227 37.08 15.90 -27.22
CA ALA A 227 38.27 15.52 -26.48
C ALA A 227 39.57 16.02 -27.16
N VAL A 228 40.70 15.92 -26.46
CA VAL A 228 42.02 16.35 -26.95
C VAL A 228 42.45 15.58 -28.20
N ASP A 229 41.99 14.37 -28.38
CA ASP A 229 42.24 13.51 -29.56
C ASP A 229 41.23 13.70 -30.70
N GLU A 230 40.46 14.77 -30.68
CA GLU A 230 39.39 15.11 -31.64
C GLU A 230 38.17 14.12 -31.60
N THR A 231 38.07 13.20 -30.65
CA THR A 231 36.88 12.37 -30.48
C THR A 231 35.75 13.19 -29.87
N GLU A 232 34.55 12.97 -30.35
CA GLU A 232 33.32 13.58 -29.77
C GLU A 232 32.76 12.67 -28.69
N ILE A 233 32.64 13.20 -27.48
CA ILE A 233 32.06 12.50 -26.34
C ILE A 233 30.65 13.07 -26.09
N PRO A 234 29.60 12.27 -26.17
CA PRO A 234 28.26 12.73 -25.86
C PRO A 234 28.10 13.01 -24.37
N VAL A 235 27.53 14.16 -24.05
CA VAL A 235 27.28 14.60 -22.67
C VAL A 235 25.89 15.18 -22.54
N VAL A 236 25.32 15.06 -21.34
CA VAL A 236 24.05 15.69 -20.95
C VAL A 236 24.33 16.70 -19.86
N LEU A 237 23.99 17.96 -20.11
CA LEU A 237 24.02 19.02 -19.11
C LEU A 237 22.65 19.08 -18.44
N ILE A 238 22.59 18.83 -17.15
CA ILE A 238 21.37 18.79 -16.32
C ILE A 238 21.29 20.08 -15.51
N VAL A 239 20.20 20.81 -15.64
CA VAL A 239 19.92 22.05 -14.90
C VAL A 239 18.58 21.86 -14.14
N GLN A 240 18.65 21.88 -12.81
CA GLN A 240 17.49 21.74 -11.95
C GLN A 240 17.03 23.09 -11.40
N ARG A 241 15.71 23.29 -11.34
CA ARG A 241 15.06 24.47 -10.73
C ARG A 241 13.97 24.01 -9.76
N LEU A 242 13.87 24.72 -8.64
CA LEU A 242 12.70 24.66 -7.77
C LEU A 242 11.70 25.73 -8.23
N ILE A 243 10.45 25.35 -8.44
CA ILE A 243 9.35 26.30 -8.66
C ILE A 243 8.94 26.80 -7.27
N ILE A 244 9.46 27.93 -6.88
CA ILE A 244 9.05 28.61 -5.66
C ILE A 244 8.00 29.65 -6.06
N ASP A 245 6.73 29.28 -5.98
CA ASP A 245 5.56 30.13 -6.16
C ASP A 245 5.45 30.92 -7.47
N GLU A 246 4.21 31.25 -7.88
CA GLU A 246 3.88 31.96 -9.13
C GLU A 246 4.56 33.34 -9.31
N ALA A 247 5.19 33.87 -8.28
CA ALA A 247 5.91 35.16 -8.30
C ALA A 247 7.44 35.02 -8.40
N GLY A 248 8.00 33.83 -8.36
CA GLY A 248 9.45 33.58 -8.25
C GLY A 248 10.02 32.57 -9.23
N ALA A 249 9.34 32.29 -10.34
CA ALA A 249 9.90 31.44 -11.40
C ALA A 249 11.18 32.08 -11.94
N LEU A 250 12.33 31.59 -11.52
CA LEU A 250 13.60 31.91 -12.09
C LEU A 250 13.66 31.31 -13.50
N ASP A 251 13.45 32.11 -14.52
CA ASP A 251 13.61 31.71 -15.91
C ASP A 251 15.11 31.44 -16.15
N LEU A 252 15.46 30.16 -16.14
CA LEU A 252 16.78 29.66 -16.55
C LEU A 252 16.83 29.54 -18.07
N GLN A 253 16.77 30.62 -18.77
CA GLN A 253 17.52 30.67 -20.03
C GLN A 253 18.99 30.47 -19.64
N LEU A 254 19.68 29.44 -20.17
CA LEU A 254 21.12 29.29 -19.96
C LEU A 254 21.80 30.58 -20.44
N PRO A 255 22.10 31.51 -19.58
CA PRO A 255 22.71 32.74 -19.98
C PRO A 255 24.21 32.61 -19.78
N GLY A 256 24.93 32.88 -20.76
CA GLY A 256 26.34 33.14 -20.60
C GLY A 256 27.20 31.90 -20.26
N PRO A 257 28.46 32.13 -19.99
CA PRO A 257 29.39 31.04 -19.72
C PRO A 257 29.06 30.32 -18.41
N VAL A 258 28.99 28.99 -18.50
CA VAL A 258 28.81 28.08 -17.35
C VAL A 258 30.21 27.57 -16.97
N THR A 259 30.56 27.64 -15.68
CA THR A 259 31.81 27.07 -15.19
C THR A 259 31.60 25.61 -14.81
N LEU A 260 32.22 24.69 -15.57
CA LEU A 260 32.25 23.26 -15.28
C LEU A 260 33.40 22.96 -14.33
N ARG A 261 33.15 22.28 -13.22
CA ARG A 261 34.15 21.87 -12.25
C ARG A 261 34.22 20.36 -12.14
N HIS A 262 35.38 19.78 -12.42
CA HIS A 262 35.62 18.37 -12.26
C HIS A 262 35.72 18.00 -10.77
N GLU A 263 34.88 17.08 -10.29
CA GLU A 263 34.70 16.81 -8.87
C GLU A 263 35.96 16.24 -8.19
N LYS A 264 36.77 15.44 -8.91
CA LYS A 264 37.98 14.83 -8.36
C LYS A 264 39.25 15.73 -8.52
N SER A 265 39.41 16.42 -9.63
CA SER A 265 40.61 17.23 -9.89
C SER A 265 40.45 18.70 -9.49
N GLY A 266 39.21 19.18 -9.33
CA GLY A 266 38.91 20.57 -9.06
C GLY A 266 39.18 21.51 -10.24
N ASN A 267 39.48 20.97 -11.43
CA ASN A 267 39.71 21.77 -12.63
C ASN A 267 38.43 22.45 -13.10
N GLU A 268 38.51 23.70 -13.47
CA GLU A 268 37.36 24.52 -13.90
C GLU A 268 37.52 24.87 -15.40
N ILE A 269 36.39 24.72 -16.13
CA ILE A 269 36.28 25.08 -17.55
C ILE A 269 35.05 25.97 -17.71
N GLN A 270 35.24 27.10 -18.45
CA GLN A 270 34.10 27.93 -18.84
C GLN A 270 33.46 27.38 -20.11
N TRP A 271 32.19 27.01 -19.99
CA TRP A 271 31.38 26.54 -21.11
C TRP A 271 30.53 27.67 -21.67
N GLN A 272 30.64 27.88 -22.98
CA GLN A 272 29.71 28.76 -23.71
C GLN A 272 28.93 27.89 -24.70
N LYS A 273 27.62 28.08 -24.79
CA LYS A 273 26.80 27.45 -25.83
C LYS A 273 27.25 28.01 -27.20
N THR A 274 28.13 27.31 -27.88
CA THR A 274 28.52 27.60 -29.25
C THR A 274 27.87 26.55 -30.16
N SER A 275 27.73 26.89 -31.44
CA SER A 275 27.21 25.96 -32.48
C SER A 275 28.03 24.67 -32.65
N ASN A 276 29.20 24.59 -32.04
CA ASN A 276 30.20 23.53 -32.24
C ASN A 276 30.54 22.73 -30.96
N GLY A 277 29.70 22.78 -29.91
CA GLY A 277 29.97 22.06 -28.66
C GLY A 277 30.96 22.74 -27.72
N VAL A 278 31.34 22.05 -26.65
CA VAL A 278 32.32 22.54 -25.64
C VAL A 278 33.68 21.98 -25.98
N GLN A 279 34.68 22.86 -26.10
CA GLN A 279 36.08 22.45 -26.25
C GLN A 279 36.79 22.48 -24.89
N TYR A 280 37.39 21.37 -24.48
CA TYR A 280 38.27 21.32 -23.30
C TYR A 280 39.63 20.71 -23.62
N LYS A 281 40.62 21.02 -22.79
CA LYS A 281 42.03 20.71 -23.08
C LYS A 281 42.67 19.73 -22.10
N ASP A 282 41.89 19.02 -21.25
CA ASP A 282 42.46 18.24 -20.17
C ASP A 282 42.14 16.74 -20.33
N GLU A 283 43.15 15.88 -20.23
CA GLU A 283 43.04 14.43 -20.37
C GLU A 283 42.22 13.78 -19.25
N ASP A 284 42.08 14.42 -18.07
CA ASP A 284 41.34 13.93 -16.93
C ASP A 284 39.81 13.87 -17.17
N TRP A 285 39.31 14.63 -18.14
CA TRP A 285 37.89 14.68 -18.49
C TRP A 285 37.47 13.56 -19.44
N ALA A 286 38.39 13.05 -20.24
CA ALA A 286 38.13 12.00 -21.22
C ALA A 286 37.91 10.62 -20.58
N ASN A 287 38.34 10.45 -19.32
CA ASN A 287 38.26 9.18 -18.57
C ASN A 287 37.38 9.27 -17.32
N ALA A 288 36.52 10.27 -17.21
CA ALA A 288 35.70 10.49 -16.04
C ALA A 288 34.45 9.61 -16.07
N ASP A 289 34.56 8.43 -15.51
CA ASP A 289 33.39 7.76 -14.89
C ASP A 289 32.88 8.67 -13.77
N GLY A 290 32.05 9.66 -14.05
CA GLY A 290 31.59 10.46 -12.95
C GLY A 290 30.86 11.75 -13.32
N ARG A 291 30.10 12.19 -12.36
CA ARG A 291 29.33 13.42 -12.34
C ARG A 291 30.29 14.60 -12.38
N ILE A 292 30.04 15.52 -13.28
CA ILE A 292 30.78 16.80 -13.35
C ILE A 292 29.88 17.85 -12.71
N ALA A 293 30.25 18.33 -11.53
CA ALA A 293 29.52 19.43 -10.89
C ALA A 293 29.71 20.72 -11.70
N VAL A 294 28.64 21.42 -11.99
CA VAL A 294 28.62 22.67 -12.72
C VAL A 294 28.23 23.79 -11.78
N ALA A 295 29.12 24.72 -11.48
CA ALA A 295 28.80 25.93 -10.77
C ALA A 295 28.29 26.99 -11.76
N LEU A 296 27.06 27.46 -11.53
CA LEU A 296 26.52 28.64 -12.22
C LEU A 296 26.80 29.87 -11.36
N ASP A 297 26.97 31.04 -12.00
CA ASP A 297 27.37 32.32 -11.33
C ASP A 297 26.36 32.80 -10.24
N ASP A 298 25.22 32.15 -10.05
CA ASP A 298 24.14 32.53 -9.13
C ASP A 298 23.64 31.39 -8.24
N ASP A 299 24.52 30.55 -7.70
CA ASP A 299 24.21 29.43 -6.77
C ASP A 299 23.25 28.35 -7.28
N ARG A 300 23.11 28.20 -8.59
CA ARG A 300 22.26 27.17 -9.20
C ARG A 300 23.04 25.87 -9.36
N LEU A 301 22.33 24.74 -9.09
CA LEU A 301 22.94 23.43 -9.28
C LEU A 301 22.77 22.96 -10.73
N ALA A 302 23.88 22.81 -11.40
CA ALA A 302 23.92 22.10 -12.67
C ALA A 302 24.97 20.99 -12.61
N SER A 303 24.69 19.89 -13.28
CA SER A 303 25.61 18.76 -13.40
C SER A 303 25.75 18.37 -14.86
N CYS A 304 26.90 17.81 -15.22
CA CYS A 304 27.17 17.32 -16.56
C CYS A 304 27.53 15.84 -16.47
N HIS A 305 26.89 15.03 -17.27
CA HIS A 305 27.07 13.57 -17.27
C HIS A 305 27.54 13.13 -18.66
N VAL A 306 28.51 12.23 -18.70
CA VAL A 306 28.88 11.51 -19.91
C VAL A 306 27.86 10.45 -20.15
N VAL A 307 27.33 10.34 -21.37
CA VAL A 307 26.39 9.34 -21.80
C VAL A 307 26.98 8.53 -22.94
N GLU A 308 26.52 7.32 -23.14
CA GLU A 308 26.99 6.47 -24.25
C GLU A 308 26.49 6.98 -25.58
N SER A 309 25.27 7.50 -25.59
CA SER A 309 24.63 8.00 -26.80
C SER A 309 23.74 9.22 -26.46
N GLN A 310 23.30 9.99 -27.46
CA GLN A 310 22.46 11.17 -27.27
C GLN A 310 20.96 10.84 -27.18
N ASP A 311 20.59 9.58 -27.18
CA ASP A 311 19.24 9.04 -26.96
C ASP A 311 19.09 8.40 -25.59
N GLU A 312 20.17 8.26 -24.82
CA GLU A 312 20.17 7.71 -23.47
C GLU A 312 20.46 8.80 -22.43
N PHE A 313 19.72 8.78 -21.33
CA PHE A 313 19.92 9.69 -20.21
C PHE A 313 19.33 9.08 -18.94
N TYR A 314 19.75 9.60 -17.80
CA TYR A 314 19.21 9.15 -16.52
C TYR A 314 18.75 10.31 -15.64
N TYR A 315 17.80 10.03 -14.79
CA TYR A 315 17.28 10.97 -13.80
C TYR A 315 17.27 10.30 -12.43
N MET A 316 17.96 10.89 -11.46
CA MET A 316 18.12 10.32 -10.13
C MET A 316 17.32 11.12 -9.09
N ILE A 317 16.67 10.39 -8.20
CA ILE A 317 15.99 10.91 -7.02
C ILE A 317 16.56 10.16 -5.81
N ALA A 318 17.21 10.89 -4.92
CA ALA A 318 17.75 10.33 -3.69
C ALA A 318 16.74 10.44 -2.57
N GLY A 319 16.59 9.35 -1.78
CA GLY A 319 15.80 9.30 -0.58
C GLY A 319 14.32 9.65 -0.79
N MET A 320 13.64 8.98 -1.72
CA MET A 320 12.23 9.27 -2.02
C MET A 320 11.33 9.09 -0.78
N GLN A 321 10.66 10.17 -0.34
CA GLN A 321 9.74 10.14 0.80
C GLN A 321 8.27 10.26 0.40
N ARG A 322 8.00 10.48 -0.88
CA ARG A 322 6.65 10.66 -1.46
C ARG A 322 6.60 10.01 -2.82
N ASP A 323 5.41 9.83 -3.32
CA ASP A 323 5.18 9.35 -4.67
C ASP A 323 5.95 10.21 -5.69
N ILE A 324 6.59 9.53 -6.62
CA ILE A 324 7.27 10.17 -7.75
C ILE A 324 6.27 10.23 -8.90
N ASN A 325 6.09 11.42 -9.46
CA ASN A 325 5.28 11.65 -10.64
C ASN A 325 6.06 12.56 -11.59
N LEU A 326 6.67 11.95 -12.59
CA LEU A 326 7.49 12.64 -13.58
C LEU A 326 6.71 12.81 -14.88
N GLN A 327 6.70 14.04 -15.41
CA GLN A 327 6.23 14.36 -16.75
C GLN A 327 7.42 14.68 -17.62
N ILE A 328 7.70 13.83 -18.61
CA ILE A 328 8.89 13.89 -19.44
C ILE A 328 8.52 14.32 -20.84
N SER A 329 9.03 15.45 -21.28
CA SER A 329 8.89 15.98 -22.63
C SER A 329 10.25 15.98 -23.34
N LEU A 330 10.27 15.53 -24.59
CA LEU A 330 11.50 15.37 -25.38
C LEU A 330 11.48 16.31 -26.59
N LEU A 331 12.63 16.84 -26.93
CA LEU A 331 12.87 17.63 -28.12
C LEU A 331 14.01 16.99 -28.91
N ASP A 332 13.79 16.68 -30.18
CA ASP A 332 14.84 16.16 -31.05
C ASP A 332 15.64 17.28 -31.75
N LYS A 333 16.67 16.88 -32.49
CA LYS A 333 17.54 17.80 -33.25
C LYS A 333 16.82 18.50 -34.41
N ASP A 334 15.71 17.97 -34.89
CA ASP A 334 14.91 18.59 -35.94
C ASP A 334 13.91 19.61 -35.36
N GLY A 335 13.92 19.82 -34.05
CA GLY A 335 13.02 20.70 -33.32
C GLY A 335 11.59 20.16 -33.27
N ILE A 336 11.44 18.83 -33.21
CA ILE A 336 10.18 18.15 -33.03
C ILE A 336 10.05 17.80 -31.55
N ILE A 337 8.88 18.06 -30.97
CA ILE A 337 8.56 17.80 -29.57
C ILE A 337 7.71 16.55 -29.46
N THR A 338 7.83 15.83 -28.36
CA THR A 338 6.87 14.79 -27.94
C THR A 338 5.44 15.33 -28.01
N GLU A 339 4.51 14.59 -28.56
CA GLU A 339 3.11 15.02 -28.71
C GLU A 339 2.45 15.23 -27.35
N ASN A 340 2.63 14.26 -26.43
CA ASN A 340 2.17 14.34 -25.04
C ASN A 340 3.32 13.99 -24.11
N PRO A 341 3.45 14.60 -22.92
CA PRO A 341 4.44 14.22 -21.95
C PRO A 341 4.32 12.74 -21.55
N HIS A 342 5.44 12.06 -21.43
CA HIS A 342 5.50 10.72 -20.86
C HIS A 342 5.35 10.82 -19.35
N VAL A 343 4.37 10.10 -18.78
CA VAL A 343 4.12 10.09 -17.35
C VAL A 343 4.72 8.82 -16.74
N VAL A 344 5.68 9.01 -15.83
CA VAL A 344 6.34 7.92 -15.10
C VAL A 344 6.05 8.10 -13.62
N THR A 345 5.46 7.07 -13.00
CA THR A 345 5.06 7.13 -11.59
C THR A 345 5.66 5.97 -10.81
N VAL A 346 6.14 6.27 -9.59
CA VAL A 346 6.56 5.27 -8.60
C VAL A 346 5.97 5.69 -7.26
N ALA A 347 5.23 4.80 -6.60
CA ALA A 347 4.63 5.07 -5.31
C ALA A 347 5.65 4.86 -4.18
N ALA A 348 5.59 5.69 -3.13
CA ALA A 348 6.34 5.51 -1.91
C ALA A 348 5.51 4.71 -0.89
N THR A 349 6.05 3.60 -0.41
CA THR A 349 5.43 2.84 0.67
C THR A 349 6.10 3.25 1.98
N ASN A 350 5.33 3.86 2.87
CA ASN A 350 5.82 4.21 4.20
C ASN A 350 5.92 2.97 5.06
N ASP A 351 6.91 2.96 5.93
CA ASP A 351 7.07 1.98 6.99
C ASP A 351 5.94 2.08 8.00
N LEU A 352 5.46 0.94 8.47
CA LEU A 352 4.37 0.85 9.44
C LEU A 352 4.94 0.47 10.81
N PRO A 353 4.35 0.99 11.92
CA PRO A 353 4.78 0.57 13.24
C PRO A 353 4.50 -0.91 13.48
N PRO A 354 5.31 -1.60 14.31
CA PRO A 354 5.10 -2.98 14.68
C PRO A 354 3.69 -3.25 15.19
N SER A 355 3.06 -4.32 14.71
CA SER A 355 1.75 -4.79 15.15
C SER A 355 1.92 -5.85 16.23
N ILE A 356 1.29 -5.63 17.40
CA ILE A 356 1.47 -6.47 18.59
C ILE A 356 0.14 -7.09 18.96
N ASP A 357 0.05 -8.41 18.88
CA ASP A 357 -1.12 -9.18 19.32
C ASP A 357 -0.71 -10.15 20.44
N VAL A 358 -0.98 -9.74 21.67
CA VAL A 358 -0.60 -10.47 22.87
C VAL A 358 -1.76 -10.61 23.82
N ALA A 359 -1.76 -11.71 24.59
CA ALA A 359 -2.73 -12.00 25.62
C ALA A 359 -2.03 -12.43 26.91
N LEU A 360 -2.68 -12.18 28.04
CA LEU A 360 -2.24 -12.72 29.34
C LEU A 360 -2.74 -14.16 29.47
N ASP A 361 -1.83 -15.06 29.86
CA ASP A 361 -2.19 -16.46 30.09
C ASP A 361 -2.36 -16.76 31.59
N GLY A 362 -3.53 -17.29 31.95
CA GLY A 362 -3.86 -17.63 33.32
C GLY A 362 -3.78 -16.46 34.32
N ILE A 363 -4.18 -15.26 33.88
CA ILE A 363 -4.28 -14.05 34.70
C ILE A 363 -5.65 -13.41 34.48
N GLY A 364 -6.36 -13.15 35.57
CA GLY A 364 -7.64 -12.41 35.55
C GLY A 364 -7.45 -10.89 35.66
N THR A 365 -8.45 -10.21 36.19
CA THR A 365 -8.43 -8.76 36.39
C THR A 365 -7.77 -8.32 37.71
N ALA A 366 -7.50 -9.25 38.61
CA ALA A 366 -6.89 -9.01 39.92
C ALA A 366 -5.60 -9.81 40.07
N ILE A 367 -4.57 -9.20 40.64
CA ILE A 367 -3.25 -9.80 40.86
C ILE A 367 -2.75 -9.58 42.26
N THR A 368 -1.83 -10.45 42.71
CA THR A 368 -1.14 -10.29 43.98
C THR A 368 0.20 -9.54 43.82
N PRO A 369 0.79 -8.99 44.89
CA PRO A 369 2.11 -8.35 44.84
C PRO A 369 3.28 -9.23 44.35
N ASP A 370 3.17 -10.53 44.44
CA ASP A 370 4.18 -11.51 44.06
C ASP A 370 3.85 -12.23 42.73
N VAL A 371 2.96 -11.68 41.93
CA VAL A 371 2.47 -12.27 40.69
C VAL A 371 3.59 -12.53 39.68
N SER A 372 3.40 -13.58 38.90
CA SER A 372 4.12 -13.90 37.67
C SER A 372 3.13 -13.81 36.52
N ILE A 373 3.33 -12.91 35.57
CA ILE A 373 2.38 -12.65 34.48
C ILE A 373 2.93 -13.27 33.20
N PRO A 374 2.44 -14.43 32.76
CA PRO A 374 2.77 -14.98 31.45
C PRO A 374 2.05 -14.16 30.37
N VAL A 375 2.81 -13.82 29.30
CA VAL A 375 2.31 -13.10 28.14
C VAL A 375 2.68 -13.88 26.90
N LEU A 376 1.67 -14.26 26.14
CA LEU A 376 1.80 -15.03 24.92
C LEU A 376 1.25 -14.25 23.73
N GLY A 377 1.86 -14.42 22.56
CA GLY A 377 1.38 -13.79 21.34
C GLY A 377 2.47 -13.61 20.30
N GLU A 378 2.30 -12.61 19.44
CA GLU A 378 3.26 -12.31 18.39
C GLU A 378 3.39 -10.81 18.15
N VAL A 379 4.57 -10.42 17.68
CA VAL A 379 4.88 -9.08 17.18
C VAL A 379 5.25 -9.25 15.72
N THR A 380 4.58 -8.54 14.82
CA THR A 380 4.83 -8.59 13.39
C THR A 380 5.15 -7.22 12.85
N ASP A 381 6.05 -7.15 11.90
CA ASP A 381 6.49 -5.93 11.25
C ASP A 381 6.83 -6.20 9.78
N ASP A 382 6.75 -5.18 8.92
CA ASP A 382 7.00 -5.32 7.49
C ASP A 382 8.50 -5.39 7.15
N TYR A 383 9.37 -4.75 7.96
CA TYR A 383 10.82 -4.73 7.71
C TYR A 383 11.67 -5.24 8.88
N GLY A 384 11.09 -5.53 10.00
CA GLY A 384 11.75 -6.17 11.12
C GLY A 384 11.76 -5.38 12.42
N ILE A 385 11.84 -6.12 13.51
CA ILE A 385 11.75 -5.63 14.87
C ILE A 385 13.17 -5.38 15.40
N SER A 386 13.36 -4.25 16.09
CA SER A 386 14.62 -3.92 16.80
C SER A 386 14.58 -4.38 18.25
N ASP A 387 13.65 -3.83 19.03
CA ASP A 387 13.55 -4.11 20.46
C ASP A 387 12.08 -4.25 20.87
N THR A 388 11.84 -5.11 21.88
CA THR A 388 10.52 -5.34 22.46
C THR A 388 10.62 -5.36 23.98
N TRP A 389 9.63 -4.77 24.67
CA TRP A 389 9.63 -4.71 26.14
C TRP A 389 8.21 -4.65 26.71
N PHE A 390 8.10 -5.03 27.98
CA PHE A 390 6.93 -4.73 28.80
C PHE A 390 6.99 -3.28 29.26
N GLN A 391 5.89 -2.55 29.10
CA GLN A 391 5.66 -1.24 29.70
C GLN A 391 4.73 -1.42 30.89
N VAL A 392 5.24 -1.15 32.08
CA VAL A 392 4.49 -1.28 33.33
C VAL A 392 4.27 0.11 33.92
N GLN A 393 3.03 0.52 34.06
CA GLN A 393 2.63 1.78 34.68
C GLN A 393 1.88 1.48 35.97
N LEU A 394 2.42 1.95 37.08
CA LEU A 394 1.75 1.95 38.40
C LEU A 394 1.10 3.31 38.64
N THR A 395 0.00 3.33 39.40
CA THR A 395 -0.67 4.58 39.78
C THR A 395 0.31 5.56 40.41
N GLU A 396 0.41 6.79 39.87
CA GLU A 396 1.26 7.90 40.38
C GLU A 396 2.78 7.67 40.35
N ARG A 397 3.29 6.67 39.59
CA ARG A 397 4.73 6.42 39.44
C ARG A 397 5.15 6.56 38.00
N ASP A 398 6.46 6.78 37.78
CA ASP A 398 7.04 6.71 36.42
C ASP A 398 6.94 5.28 35.87
N PRO A 399 6.79 5.11 34.55
CA PRO A 399 6.69 3.79 33.96
C PRO A 399 8.01 3.01 34.05
N TYR A 400 7.90 1.71 34.24
CA TYR A 400 9.00 0.76 34.21
C TYR A 400 8.98 -0.01 32.89
N THR A 401 10.18 -0.32 32.37
CA THR A 401 10.32 -1.14 31.16
C THR A 401 11.13 -2.40 31.45
N PHE A 402 10.69 -3.54 30.91
CA PHE A 402 11.37 -4.82 31.04
C PHE A 402 11.56 -5.44 29.67
N PRO A 403 12.79 -5.71 29.20
CA PRO A 403 13.05 -6.24 27.87
C PRO A 403 12.42 -7.63 27.71
N ILE A 404 11.95 -7.90 26.48
CA ILE A 404 11.42 -9.20 26.04
C ILE A 404 12.36 -9.74 24.96
N GLU A 405 12.78 -10.99 25.10
CA GLU A 405 13.46 -11.71 24.04
C GLU A 405 12.42 -12.46 23.21
N LEU A 406 12.29 -12.08 21.92
CA LEU A 406 11.36 -12.74 21.02
C LEU A 406 11.87 -14.13 20.61
N THR A 407 11.00 -15.11 20.65
CA THR A 407 11.26 -16.45 20.15
C THR A 407 10.99 -16.48 18.64
N GLN A 408 11.89 -17.12 17.87
CA GLN A 408 11.81 -17.18 16.39
C GLN A 408 11.72 -15.80 15.70
N GLY A 409 12.06 -14.73 16.40
CA GLY A 409 12.07 -13.36 15.88
C GLY A 409 10.73 -12.61 15.95
N THR A 410 9.63 -13.29 16.22
CA THR A 410 8.28 -12.68 16.24
C THR A 410 7.42 -13.13 17.42
N GLU A 411 7.67 -14.31 17.97
CA GLU A 411 6.80 -14.90 18.99
C GLU A 411 7.15 -14.35 20.38
N VAL A 412 6.12 -13.90 21.10
CA VAL A 412 6.19 -13.49 22.50
C VAL A 412 5.78 -14.68 23.35
N ASP A 413 6.75 -15.30 24.00
CA ASP A 413 6.57 -16.29 25.08
C ASP A 413 7.38 -15.85 26.27
N SER A 414 6.83 -14.95 27.04
CA SER A 414 7.58 -14.24 28.07
C SER A 414 6.79 -14.15 29.38
N ASN A 415 7.50 -14.12 30.48
CA ASN A 415 6.89 -14.09 31.81
C ASN A 415 7.47 -12.96 32.64
N LEU A 416 6.63 -11.99 33.01
CA LEU A 416 6.99 -10.89 33.89
C LEU A 416 6.78 -11.31 35.36
N ASP A 417 7.88 -11.71 36.02
CA ASP A 417 7.88 -12.17 37.41
C ASP A 417 8.18 -11.01 38.37
N PHE A 418 7.14 -10.42 38.95
CA PHE A 418 7.28 -9.27 39.89
C PHE A 418 8.09 -9.59 41.14
N ARG A 419 8.09 -10.82 41.62
CA ARG A 419 8.93 -11.23 42.75
C ARG A 419 10.43 -11.22 42.38
N ALA A 420 10.77 -11.64 41.18
CA ALA A 420 12.13 -11.62 40.66
C ALA A 420 12.59 -10.19 40.34
N GLU A 421 11.72 -9.39 39.71
CA GLU A 421 12.02 -8.01 39.34
C GLU A 421 12.13 -7.08 40.55
N ARG A 422 11.30 -7.27 41.59
CA ARG A 422 11.43 -6.57 42.86
C ARG A 422 12.77 -6.86 43.57
N ALA A 423 13.32 -8.04 43.40
CA ALA A 423 14.66 -8.35 43.95
C ALA A 423 15.78 -7.54 43.25
N LYS A 424 15.54 -7.07 42.04
CA LYS A 424 16.46 -6.21 41.25
C LYS A 424 16.18 -4.72 41.48
N LEU A 425 14.90 -4.33 41.61
CA LEU A 425 14.40 -2.95 41.72
C LEU A 425 13.57 -2.83 43.01
N GLU A 426 14.18 -2.37 44.11
CA GLU A 426 13.50 -2.22 45.42
C GLU A 426 12.25 -1.29 45.35
N GLU A 427 12.23 -0.36 44.38
CA GLU A 427 11.13 0.59 44.17
C GLU A 427 9.90 -0.04 43.51
N LEU A 428 10.02 -1.26 42.92
CA LEU A 428 8.94 -1.97 42.27
C LEU A 428 8.06 -2.77 43.26
N GLU A 429 7.71 -2.21 44.36
CA GLU A 429 6.79 -2.82 45.32
C GLU A 429 5.33 -2.59 44.90
N LEU A 430 4.60 -3.67 44.57
CA LEU A 430 3.18 -3.63 44.29
C LEU A 430 2.39 -3.58 45.59
N LYS A 431 1.57 -2.55 45.77
CA LYS A 431 0.76 -2.39 47.01
C LYS A 431 -0.69 -2.70 46.73
N PRO A 432 -1.34 -3.51 47.58
CA PRO A 432 -2.78 -3.74 47.48
C PRO A 432 -3.56 -2.42 47.46
N GLY A 433 -4.49 -2.27 46.55
CA GLY A 433 -5.27 -1.05 46.31
C GLY A 433 -4.73 -0.16 45.17
N GLU A 434 -3.52 -0.38 44.68
CA GLU A 434 -3.01 0.25 43.46
C GLU A 434 -3.50 -0.49 42.21
N LYS A 435 -3.40 0.18 41.05
CA LYS A 435 -3.64 -0.42 39.73
C LYS A 435 -2.35 -0.52 38.93
N LEU A 436 -2.20 -1.62 38.26
CA LEU A 436 -1.12 -1.86 37.32
C LEU A 436 -1.68 -1.83 35.90
N ILE A 437 -1.09 -1.04 35.02
CA ILE A 437 -1.35 -1.05 33.60
C ILE A 437 -0.13 -1.68 32.92
N LEU A 438 -0.34 -2.75 32.21
CA LEU A 438 0.69 -3.49 31.46
C LEU A 438 0.39 -3.36 29.99
N SER A 439 1.38 -3.04 29.18
CA SER A 439 1.35 -3.19 27.72
C SER A 439 2.67 -3.76 27.23
N VAL A 440 2.68 -4.31 26.02
CA VAL A 440 3.89 -4.67 25.30
C VAL A 440 4.13 -3.60 24.26
N GLN A 441 5.35 -3.10 24.22
CA GLN A 441 5.78 -2.11 23.23
C GLN A 441 6.94 -2.68 22.44
N SER A 442 7.00 -2.32 21.15
CA SER A 442 8.06 -2.73 20.25
C SER A 442 8.42 -1.60 19.30
N ILE A 443 9.69 -1.50 18.95
CA ILE A 443 10.19 -0.61 17.91
C ILE A 443 10.75 -1.41 16.76
N ASP A 444 10.61 -0.86 15.56
CA ASP A 444 11.16 -1.40 14.32
C ASP A 444 12.63 -1.01 14.11
N GLN A 445 13.14 -1.27 12.92
CA GLN A 445 14.50 -0.93 12.48
C GLN A 445 14.55 0.38 11.69
N TYR A 446 13.48 1.17 11.64
CA TYR A 446 13.42 2.42 10.89
C TYR A 446 14.49 3.41 11.32
N ASP A 447 15.29 3.92 10.34
CA ASP A 447 16.48 4.75 10.59
C ASP A 447 16.59 6.02 9.71
N LEU A 448 15.51 6.41 8.99
CA LEU A 448 15.62 7.49 8.01
C LEU A 448 15.63 8.89 8.62
N ALA A 449 14.61 9.27 9.33
CA ALA A 449 14.52 10.62 9.89
C ALA A 449 13.51 10.63 11.04
N GLY A 450 14.01 10.55 12.25
CA GLY A 450 13.19 10.54 13.45
C GLY A 450 13.51 9.34 14.33
N ASP A 451 12.68 9.16 15.35
CA ASP A 451 12.74 7.98 16.19
C ASP A 451 12.14 6.78 15.44
N PRO A 452 12.58 5.54 15.71
CA PRO A 452 11.96 4.32 15.18
C PRO A 452 10.44 4.30 15.44
N ASN A 453 9.68 3.65 14.58
CA ASN A 453 8.24 3.55 14.78
C ASN A 453 7.93 2.69 15.99
N LEU A 454 7.05 3.17 16.86
CA LEU A 454 6.65 2.52 18.10
C LEU A 454 5.29 1.86 17.92
N GLY A 455 5.25 0.53 18.07
CA GLY A 455 4.02 -0.25 18.22
C GLY A 455 3.69 -0.43 19.70
N GLU A 456 2.41 -0.45 20.03
CA GLU A 456 1.90 -0.71 21.38
C GLU A 456 0.72 -1.69 21.31
N SER A 457 0.72 -2.70 22.22
CA SER A 457 -0.39 -3.63 22.37
C SER A 457 -1.60 -2.97 23.03
N SER A 458 -2.70 -3.71 23.13
CA SER A 458 -3.78 -3.38 24.05
C SER A 458 -3.25 -3.29 25.49
N GLN A 459 -3.78 -2.35 26.28
CA GLN A 459 -3.39 -2.18 27.68
C GLN A 459 -4.20 -3.10 28.59
N PHE A 460 -3.50 -3.86 29.44
CA PHE A 460 -4.10 -4.71 30.46
C PHE A 460 -4.12 -3.96 31.78
N THR A 461 -5.33 -3.69 32.28
CA THR A 461 -5.49 -3.02 33.59
C THR A 461 -5.79 -4.08 34.65
N LEU A 462 -4.90 -4.19 35.65
CA LEU A 462 -4.93 -5.18 36.70
C LEU A 462 -5.05 -4.51 38.07
N ASP A 463 -6.00 -4.96 38.88
CA ASP A 463 -6.16 -4.47 40.27
C ASP A 463 -5.24 -5.26 41.20
N ILE A 464 -4.40 -4.58 41.95
CA ILE A 464 -3.51 -5.23 42.90
C ILE A 464 -4.28 -5.45 44.22
N VAL A 465 -4.45 -6.74 44.59
CA VAL A 465 -5.24 -7.15 45.74
C VAL A 465 -4.41 -8.01 46.72
N THR A 466 -4.91 -8.18 47.93
CA THR A 466 -4.28 -9.14 48.86
C THR A 466 -4.54 -10.59 48.41
N PRO A 467 -3.68 -11.55 48.81
CA PRO A 467 -3.91 -12.97 48.52
C PRO A 467 -5.30 -13.48 48.93
N ASP A 468 -5.79 -13.06 50.10
CA ASP A 468 -7.10 -13.47 50.59
C ASP A 468 -8.26 -12.88 49.76
N GLN A 469 -8.11 -11.62 49.31
CA GLN A 469 -9.09 -11.01 48.43
C GLN A 469 -9.16 -11.70 47.08
N LEU A 470 -8.00 -12.08 46.49
CA LEU A 470 -7.98 -12.84 45.25
C LEU A 470 -8.65 -14.22 45.40
N LEU A 471 -8.30 -14.94 46.46
CA LEU A 471 -8.91 -16.25 46.75
C LEU A 471 -10.43 -16.14 46.87
N ALA A 472 -10.95 -15.13 47.55
CA ALA A 472 -12.42 -14.93 47.65
C ALA A 472 -13.07 -14.63 46.29
N VAL A 473 -12.37 -13.95 45.35
CA VAL A 473 -12.87 -13.74 43.99
C VAL A 473 -12.89 -15.06 43.21
N LEU A 474 -11.84 -15.87 43.30
CA LEU A 474 -11.73 -17.16 42.62
C LEU A 474 -12.77 -18.18 43.16
N GLU A 475 -12.95 -18.24 44.46
CA GLU A 475 -13.97 -19.09 45.10
C GLU A 475 -15.41 -18.74 44.65
N ARG A 476 -15.70 -17.45 44.47
CA ARG A 476 -16.99 -17.03 43.92
C ARG A 476 -17.13 -17.46 42.44
N ARG A 477 -16.06 -17.46 41.65
CA ARG A 477 -16.07 -17.99 40.28
C ARG A 477 -16.25 -19.50 40.27
N GLU A 478 -15.57 -20.25 41.13
CA GLU A 478 -15.76 -21.70 41.33
C GLU A 478 -17.20 -22.02 41.64
N LEU A 479 -17.84 -21.29 42.59
CA LEU A 479 -19.24 -21.44 42.93
C LEU A 479 -20.17 -21.21 41.73
N GLY A 480 -19.91 -20.16 40.95
CA GLY A 480 -20.69 -19.88 39.73
C GLY A 480 -20.57 -20.98 38.69
N LEU A 481 -19.38 -21.55 38.50
CA LEU A 481 -19.14 -22.67 37.59
C LEU A 481 -19.86 -23.94 38.06
N ARG A 482 -19.82 -24.24 39.35
CA ARG A 482 -20.58 -25.37 39.96
C ARG A 482 -22.09 -25.24 39.72
N GLN A 483 -22.69 -24.06 39.97
CA GLN A 483 -24.11 -23.84 39.73
C GLN A 483 -24.49 -24.04 38.26
N ARG A 484 -23.62 -23.57 37.35
CA ARG A 484 -23.80 -23.79 35.91
C ARG A 484 -23.70 -25.28 35.54
N PHE A 485 -22.77 -26.00 36.17
CA PHE A 485 -22.60 -27.45 35.98
C PHE A 485 -23.80 -28.26 36.48
N GLU A 486 -24.43 -27.89 37.60
CA GLU A 486 -25.66 -28.49 38.09
C GLU A 486 -26.81 -28.39 37.06
N LEU A 487 -26.90 -27.25 36.35
CA LEU A 487 -27.89 -27.10 35.27
C LEU A 487 -27.63 -28.04 34.10
N ILE A 488 -26.37 -28.21 33.71
CA ILE A 488 -25.97 -29.14 32.64
C ILE A 488 -26.35 -30.58 33.03
N ILE A 489 -26.06 -31.00 34.25
CA ILE A 489 -26.43 -32.32 34.76
C ILE A 489 -27.95 -32.51 34.70
N GLY A 490 -28.72 -31.50 35.11
CA GLY A 490 -30.21 -31.56 35.00
C GLY A 490 -30.68 -31.73 33.55
N GLU A 491 -30.06 -31.08 32.60
CA GLU A 491 -30.36 -31.24 31.17
C GLU A 491 -30.00 -32.66 30.66
N VAL A 492 -28.82 -33.18 31.08
CA VAL A 492 -28.40 -34.55 30.75
C VAL A 492 -29.32 -35.60 31.38
N GLN A 493 -29.81 -35.39 32.62
CA GLN A 493 -30.81 -36.26 33.27
C GLN A 493 -32.10 -36.33 32.46
N LEU A 494 -32.62 -35.18 32.00
CA LEU A 494 -33.82 -35.15 31.17
C LEU A 494 -33.61 -35.84 29.82
N MET A 495 -32.43 -35.69 29.24
CA MET A 495 -32.03 -36.39 28.01
C MET A 495 -32.00 -37.90 28.23
N GLN A 496 -31.35 -38.40 29.27
CA GLN A 496 -31.25 -39.81 29.61
C GLN A 496 -32.67 -40.42 29.88
N ALA A 497 -33.50 -39.72 30.64
CA ALA A 497 -34.88 -40.17 30.88
C ALA A 497 -35.70 -40.30 29.57
N SER A 498 -35.47 -39.40 28.61
CA SER A 498 -36.08 -39.48 27.28
C SER A 498 -35.55 -40.69 26.48
N LEU A 499 -34.26 -40.98 26.57
CA LEU A 499 -33.62 -42.13 25.91
C LEU A 499 -34.05 -43.45 26.54
N ALA A 500 -34.14 -43.52 27.85
CA ALA A 500 -34.71 -44.68 28.58
C ALA A 500 -36.14 -44.98 28.12
N THR A 501 -36.94 -43.95 27.87
CA THR A 501 -38.29 -44.11 27.30
C THR A 501 -38.24 -44.74 25.90
N VAL A 502 -37.32 -44.31 25.04
CA VAL A 502 -37.12 -44.87 23.69
C VAL A 502 -36.65 -46.32 23.77
N SER A 503 -35.69 -46.63 24.65
CA SER A 503 -35.18 -47.96 24.90
C SER A 503 -36.29 -48.93 25.36
N ASN A 504 -37.09 -48.52 26.34
CA ASN A 504 -38.22 -49.27 26.83
C ASN A 504 -39.32 -49.53 25.77
N GLN A 505 -39.62 -48.53 24.96
CA GLN A 505 -40.58 -48.65 23.86
C GLN A 505 -40.14 -49.66 22.79
N LEU A 506 -38.85 -49.69 22.47
CA LEU A 506 -38.26 -50.61 21.50
C LEU A 506 -38.16 -52.05 22.10
N ALA A 507 -37.98 -52.20 23.42
CA ALA A 507 -37.94 -53.47 24.12
C ALA A 507 -39.34 -54.03 24.35
N GLY A 508 -40.44 -53.34 23.99
CA GLY A 508 -41.78 -53.80 24.16
C GLY A 508 -42.30 -53.76 25.64
N VAL A 509 -41.64 -53.04 26.51
CA VAL A 509 -42.07 -52.78 27.88
C VAL A 509 -43.08 -51.62 27.86
N SER A 510 -44.36 -51.90 27.91
CA SER A 510 -45.41 -50.88 27.98
C SER A 510 -45.28 -50.06 29.27
N PRO A 511 -45.27 -48.71 29.21
CA PRO A 511 -45.40 -47.93 30.44
C PRO A 511 -46.74 -48.25 31.14
N VAL A 512 -46.70 -48.43 32.43
CA VAL A 512 -47.94 -48.55 33.28
C VAL A 512 -48.61 -47.17 33.13
N THR A 513 -49.71 -47.14 32.30
CA THR A 513 -50.59 -46.00 32.22
C THR A 513 -51.37 -45.96 33.53
N THR A 514 -51.13 -44.94 34.35
CA THR A 514 -52.08 -44.52 35.37
C THR A 514 -53.32 -44.02 34.63
N ASP A 515 -54.45 -44.79 34.78
CA ASP A 515 -55.73 -44.43 34.22
C ASP A 515 -56.16 -43.01 34.61
N ASP A 516 -56.19 -42.12 33.68
CA ASP A 516 -56.99 -40.90 33.67
C ASP A 516 -58.04 -41.06 32.53
N PRO A 517 -59.33 -41.26 32.82
CA PRO A 517 -60.32 -41.54 31.80
C PRO A 517 -61.03 -40.26 31.37
N GLU A 518 -60.38 -39.37 30.67
CA GLU A 518 -61.10 -38.30 29.94
C GLU A 518 -60.12 -37.61 28.91
N ASP A 519 -59.93 -38.32 27.78
CA ASP A 519 -59.64 -37.62 26.52
C ASP A 519 -60.15 -38.52 25.38
N GLN A 520 -61.27 -38.10 24.74
CA GLN A 520 -61.80 -38.70 23.51
C GLN A 520 -60.81 -38.32 22.37
N ALA A 521 -59.74 -39.08 22.22
CA ALA A 521 -58.87 -39.04 21.02
C ALA A 521 -59.56 -39.95 19.98
N GLU A 522 -59.68 -39.40 18.75
CA GLU A 522 -60.00 -40.14 17.52
C GLU A 522 -59.17 -41.42 17.47
N GLU A 523 -59.88 -42.61 17.33
CA GLU A 523 -59.25 -43.93 17.18
C GLU A 523 -58.42 -43.91 15.85
N LEU A 524 -57.12 -43.57 15.94
CA LEU A 524 -56.19 -43.77 14.86
C LEU A 524 -56.07 -45.28 14.55
N SER A 525 -55.88 -45.63 13.28
CA SER A 525 -55.63 -47.03 12.90
C SER A 525 -54.29 -47.49 13.54
N GLU A 526 -54.15 -48.81 13.75
CA GLU A 526 -52.88 -49.35 14.32
C GLU A 526 -51.64 -48.97 13.52
N GLU A 527 -51.75 -48.82 12.20
CA GLU A 527 -50.67 -48.40 11.32
C GLU A 527 -50.29 -46.91 11.56
N GLU A 528 -51.28 -46.02 11.70
CA GLU A 528 -51.04 -44.58 11.96
C GLU A 528 -50.48 -44.37 13.38
N GLN A 529 -50.82 -45.18 14.35
CA GLN A 529 -50.23 -45.17 15.69
C GLN A 529 -48.77 -45.61 15.65
N GLN A 530 -48.45 -46.68 14.90
CA GLN A 530 -47.09 -47.16 14.75
C GLN A 530 -46.19 -46.13 14.04
N GLU A 531 -46.68 -45.49 12.99
CA GLU A 531 -45.92 -44.41 12.28
C GLU A 531 -45.69 -43.19 13.18
N ARG A 532 -46.70 -42.80 13.97
CA ARG A 532 -46.59 -41.71 14.94
C ARG A 532 -45.56 -42.02 16.02
N ASP A 533 -45.59 -43.25 16.58
CA ASP A 533 -44.62 -43.66 17.59
C ASP A 533 -43.22 -43.76 17.07
N ALA A 534 -43.04 -44.23 15.84
CA ALA A 534 -41.74 -44.24 15.17
C ALA A 534 -41.21 -42.82 14.96
N SER A 535 -42.04 -41.88 14.51
CA SER A 535 -41.66 -40.46 14.33
C SER A 535 -41.32 -39.79 15.66
N LEU A 536 -42.05 -40.09 16.74
CA LEU A 536 -41.76 -39.57 18.07
C LEU A 536 -40.43 -40.09 18.63
N ARG A 537 -40.13 -41.40 18.43
CA ARG A 537 -38.84 -41.98 18.81
C ARG A 537 -37.69 -41.32 18.08
N LEU A 538 -37.79 -41.13 16.75
CA LEU A 538 -36.79 -40.47 15.96
C LEU A 538 -36.59 -39.04 16.44
N LEU A 539 -37.65 -38.28 16.68
CA LEU A 539 -37.56 -36.90 17.19
C LEU A 539 -36.88 -36.82 18.57
N ARG A 540 -37.15 -37.80 19.46
CA ARG A 540 -36.48 -37.87 20.77
C ARG A 540 -34.98 -38.12 20.63
N VAL A 541 -34.56 -39.03 19.74
CA VAL A 541 -33.15 -39.31 19.47
C VAL A 541 -32.46 -38.10 18.86
N GLN A 542 -33.07 -37.40 17.91
CA GLN A 542 -32.55 -36.17 17.34
C GLN A 542 -32.38 -35.06 18.38
N ARG A 543 -33.37 -34.88 19.26
CA ARG A 543 -33.28 -33.94 20.38
C ARG A 543 -32.17 -34.32 21.35
N ALA A 544 -32.01 -35.61 21.64
CA ALA A 544 -30.96 -36.10 22.51
C ALA A 544 -29.56 -35.85 21.90
N LEU A 545 -29.40 -36.02 20.59
CA LEU A 545 -28.14 -35.74 19.92
C LEU A 545 -27.76 -34.24 20.04
N VAL A 546 -28.69 -33.33 19.75
CA VAL A 546 -28.44 -31.89 19.91
C VAL A 546 -28.16 -31.52 21.36
N GLN A 547 -28.86 -32.14 22.32
CA GLN A 547 -28.62 -31.89 23.74
C GLN A 547 -27.27 -32.45 24.20
N SER A 548 -26.86 -33.62 23.71
CA SER A 548 -25.54 -34.22 23.99
C SER A 548 -24.42 -33.33 23.51
N GLU A 549 -24.47 -32.87 22.25
CA GLU A 549 -23.50 -31.96 21.68
C GLU A 549 -23.41 -30.62 22.47
N LYS A 550 -24.58 -30.07 22.86
CA LYS A 550 -24.63 -28.85 23.69
C LYS A 550 -24.01 -29.09 25.07
N SER A 551 -24.43 -30.15 25.76
CA SER A 551 -23.98 -30.47 27.14
C SER A 551 -22.45 -30.77 27.15
N ASN A 552 -21.95 -31.44 26.11
CA ASN A 552 -20.53 -31.67 25.93
C ASN A 552 -19.73 -30.35 25.80
N ALA A 553 -20.16 -29.47 24.89
CA ALA A 553 -19.51 -28.16 24.68
C ALA A 553 -19.54 -27.29 25.96
N GLU A 554 -20.67 -27.29 26.69
CA GLU A 554 -20.77 -26.52 27.94
C GLU A 554 -19.92 -27.13 29.07
N SER A 555 -19.85 -28.48 29.17
CA SER A 555 -19.01 -29.19 30.16
C SER A 555 -17.51 -28.92 29.87
N LEU A 556 -17.12 -28.94 28.60
CA LEU A 556 -15.76 -28.58 28.19
C LEU A 556 -15.43 -27.12 28.55
N GLY A 557 -16.38 -26.20 28.35
CA GLY A 557 -16.20 -24.78 28.75
C GLY A 557 -16.02 -24.62 30.26
N ILE A 558 -16.64 -25.49 31.08
CA ILE A 558 -16.41 -25.50 32.52
C ILE A 558 -15.01 -26.05 32.86
N ALA A 559 -14.57 -27.12 32.18
CA ALA A 559 -13.21 -27.65 32.37
C ALA A 559 -12.12 -26.58 32.10
N VAL A 560 -12.24 -25.87 30.97
CA VAL A 560 -11.33 -24.74 30.61
C VAL A 560 -11.41 -23.65 31.69
N ALA A 561 -12.59 -23.27 32.17
CA ALA A 561 -12.72 -22.22 33.16
C ALA A 561 -12.10 -22.63 34.53
N PHE A 562 -12.12 -23.90 34.91
CA PHE A 562 -11.39 -24.37 36.09
C PHE A 562 -9.88 -24.44 35.86
N GLU A 563 -9.42 -24.71 34.62
CA GLU A 563 -8.02 -24.65 34.25
C GLU A 563 -7.48 -23.20 34.35
N ASP A 564 -8.26 -22.21 33.87
CA ASP A 564 -7.97 -20.79 34.02
C ASP A 564 -7.84 -20.39 35.53
N ILE A 565 -8.78 -20.82 36.36
CA ILE A 565 -8.70 -20.57 37.80
C ILE A 565 -7.45 -21.19 38.41
N ARG A 566 -7.09 -22.41 38.02
CA ARG A 566 -5.89 -23.10 38.50
C ARG A 566 -4.63 -22.34 38.07
N ALA A 567 -4.56 -21.91 36.83
CA ALA A 567 -3.45 -21.11 36.31
C ALA A 567 -3.33 -19.77 37.07
N GLU A 568 -4.46 -19.09 37.32
CA GLU A 568 -4.50 -17.82 38.03
C GLU A 568 -4.03 -17.96 39.49
N ILE A 569 -4.36 -19.07 40.17
CA ILE A 569 -3.86 -19.42 41.52
C ILE A 569 -2.35 -19.60 41.51
N ILE A 570 -1.82 -20.32 40.54
CA ILE A 570 -0.38 -20.61 40.41
C ILE A 570 0.39 -19.30 40.08
N ASN A 571 -0.08 -18.56 39.10
CA ASN A 571 0.58 -17.34 38.64
C ASN A 571 0.62 -16.25 39.70
N ASN A 572 -0.42 -16.18 40.53
CA ASN A 572 -0.49 -15.25 41.67
C ASN A 572 0.20 -15.77 42.94
N ARG A 573 0.75 -17.00 42.93
CA ARG A 573 1.44 -17.63 44.05
C ARG A 573 0.60 -17.70 45.34
N VAL A 574 -0.70 -17.89 45.17
CA VAL A 574 -1.64 -18.15 46.25
C VAL A 574 -2.02 -19.61 46.35
N ASP A 575 -1.26 -20.46 45.66
CA ASP A 575 -1.47 -21.88 45.53
C ASP A 575 -1.02 -22.65 46.80
N THR A 576 -1.73 -23.75 47.06
CA THR A 576 -1.24 -24.84 47.89
C THR A 576 -1.20 -26.10 47.04
N GLU A 577 -0.22 -26.99 47.28
CA GLU A 577 -0.08 -28.23 46.51
C GLU A 577 -1.36 -29.09 46.54
N ASP A 578 -2.03 -29.10 47.67
CA ASP A 578 -3.30 -29.83 47.85
C ASP A 578 -4.41 -29.26 46.95
N ARG A 579 -4.54 -27.94 46.86
CA ARG A 579 -5.57 -27.29 46.01
C ARG A 579 -5.30 -27.51 44.51
N LYS A 580 -4.02 -27.38 44.08
CA LYS A 580 -3.62 -27.66 42.71
C LYS A 580 -3.96 -29.07 42.25
N ILE A 581 -3.60 -30.07 43.09
CA ILE A 581 -3.84 -31.47 42.80
C ILE A 581 -5.34 -31.75 42.74
N ARG A 582 -6.13 -31.23 43.68
CA ARG A 582 -7.59 -31.40 43.68
C ARG A 582 -8.25 -30.81 42.45
N LEU A 583 -7.95 -29.59 42.07
CA LEU A 583 -8.47 -28.98 40.86
C LEU A 583 -8.13 -29.81 39.61
N GLN A 584 -6.85 -30.21 39.48
CA GLN A 584 -6.39 -30.96 38.32
C GLN A 584 -6.98 -32.38 38.25
N ASP A 585 -6.83 -33.16 39.33
CA ASP A 585 -7.08 -34.60 39.28
C ASP A 585 -8.53 -34.95 39.56
N GLN A 586 -9.25 -34.09 40.29
CA GLN A 586 -10.64 -34.42 40.71
C GLN A 586 -11.68 -33.66 39.90
N ILE A 587 -11.33 -32.57 39.19
CA ILE A 587 -12.30 -31.77 38.43
C ILE A 587 -11.88 -31.70 36.95
N ILE A 588 -10.69 -31.09 36.65
CA ILE A 588 -10.29 -30.78 35.29
C ILE A 588 -10.09 -32.05 34.45
N ALA A 589 -9.20 -32.91 34.86
CA ALA A 589 -8.90 -34.14 34.10
C ALA A 589 -10.11 -35.07 33.91
N PRO A 590 -10.97 -35.31 34.93
CA PRO A 590 -12.23 -36.07 34.73
C PRO A 590 -13.18 -35.39 33.74
N LEU A 591 -13.37 -34.08 33.78
CA LEU A 591 -14.20 -33.35 32.83
C LEU A 591 -13.70 -33.50 31.39
N TYR A 592 -12.41 -33.31 31.14
CA TYR A 592 -11.82 -33.55 29.82
C TYR A 592 -12.04 -34.99 29.37
N SER A 593 -11.83 -35.98 30.25
CA SER A 593 -12.10 -37.40 29.93
C SER A 593 -13.52 -37.66 29.53
N ILE A 594 -14.51 -37.11 30.27
CA ILE A 594 -15.95 -37.25 29.95
C ILE A 594 -16.24 -36.59 28.58
N CYS A 595 -15.73 -35.39 28.34
CA CYS A 595 -15.98 -34.64 27.11
C CYS A 595 -15.35 -35.33 25.87
N GLU A 596 -14.12 -35.78 25.99
CA GLU A 596 -13.33 -36.32 24.86
C GLU A 596 -13.63 -37.82 24.60
N THR A 597 -14.14 -38.54 25.61
CA THR A 597 -14.36 -39.98 25.48
C THR A 597 -15.84 -40.35 25.60
N ASP A 598 -16.49 -40.00 26.72
CA ASP A 598 -17.81 -40.53 27.03
C ASP A 598 -18.93 -39.86 26.20
N PHE A 599 -18.86 -38.52 26.03
CA PHE A 599 -19.82 -37.81 25.15
C PHE A 599 -19.57 -38.14 23.68
N VAL A 600 -18.33 -38.31 23.25
CA VAL A 600 -18.02 -38.72 21.87
C VAL A 600 -18.59 -40.10 21.55
N GLU A 601 -18.47 -41.05 22.49
CA GLU A 601 -19.09 -42.38 22.32
C GLU A 601 -20.60 -42.29 22.34
N LEU A 602 -21.22 -41.48 23.20
CA LEU A 602 -22.67 -41.26 23.23
C LEU A 602 -23.16 -40.70 21.90
N ASP A 603 -22.49 -39.69 21.37
CA ASP A 603 -22.84 -39.06 20.08
C ASP A 603 -22.70 -40.05 18.91
N ARG A 604 -21.68 -40.91 18.94
CA ARG A 604 -21.52 -41.99 17.96
C ARG A 604 -22.72 -42.97 18.00
N LEU A 605 -23.05 -43.41 19.16
CA LEU A 605 -24.18 -44.36 19.37
C LEU A 605 -25.51 -43.70 19.00
N LEU A 606 -25.76 -42.44 19.36
CA LEU A 606 -26.95 -41.68 18.98
C LEU A 606 -27.10 -41.55 17.47
N LYS A 607 -26.02 -41.25 16.75
CA LYS A 607 -25.99 -41.15 15.27
C LYS A 607 -26.26 -42.50 14.61
N GLU A 608 -25.76 -43.60 15.19
CA GLU A 608 -26.05 -44.94 14.72
C GLU A 608 -27.51 -45.33 14.97
N LEU A 609 -28.07 -44.98 16.13
CA LEU A 609 -29.47 -45.22 16.47
C LEU A 609 -30.42 -44.43 15.58
N GLU A 610 -30.13 -43.15 15.34
CA GLU A 610 -30.88 -42.31 14.40
C GLU A 610 -30.92 -42.94 13.00
N LYS A 611 -29.76 -43.35 12.47
CA LYS A 611 -29.66 -43.99 11.15
C LYS A 611 -30.44 -45.31 11.11
N SER A 612 -30.40 -46.12 12.18
CA SER A 612 -31.13 -47.39 12.28
C SER A 612 -32.64 -47.15 12.28
N LEU A 613 -33.13 -46.17 13.05
CA LEU A 613 -34.53 -45.78 13.08
C LEU A 613 -35.04 -45.27 11.73
N ILE A 614 -34.26 -44.48 11.02
CA ILE A 614 -34.59 -43.98 9.68
C ILE A 614 -34.68 -45.14 8.66
N SER A 615 -33.80 -46.15 8.78
CA SER A 615 -33.77 -47.27 7.87
C SER A 615 -34.80 -48.38 8.20
N GLY A 616 -35.52 -48.26 9.33
CA GLY A 616 -36.49 -49.25 9.79
C GLY A 616 -35.86 -50.58 10.21
N GLN A 617 -34.60 -50.60 10.61
CA GLN A 617 -33.91 -51.78 11.11
C GLN A 617 -34.22 -51.99 12.59
N GLU A 618 -34.03 -53.23 13.06
CA GLU A 618 -34.19 -53.60 14.48
C GLU A 618 -33.10 -52.85 15.30
N SER A 619 -33.51 -51.96 16.21
CA SER A 619 -32.64 -51.05 16.92
C SER A 619 -32.71 -51.17 18.44
N THR A 620 -33.29 -52.26 18.94
CA THR A 620 -33.48 -52.48 20.39
C THR A 620 -32.18 -52.55 21.15
N ASP A 621 -31.20 -53.36 20.68
CA ASP A 621 -29.89 -53.49 21.33
C ASP A 621 -29.10 -52.19 21.31
N LEU A 622 -29.20 -51.43 20.22
CA LEU A 622 -28.54 -50.13 20.09
C LEU A 622 -29.17 -49.09 21.03
N ALA A 623 -30.48 -49.08 21.16
CA ALA A 623 -31.16 -48.18 22.10
C ALA A 623 -30.77 -48.45 23.56
N VAL A 624 -30.61 -49.75 23.93
CA VAL A 624 -30.09 -50.10 25.26
C VAL A 624 -28.66 -49.64 25.47
N GLN A 625 -27.77 -49.73 24.44
CA GLN A 625 -26.42 -49.24 24.53
C GLN A 625 -26.38 -47.71 24.67
N VAL A 626 -27.23 -46.99 23.93
CA VAL A 626 -27.34 -45.51 24.03
C VAL A 626 -27.80 -45.12 25.45
N ASP A 627 -28.81 -45.76 25.98
CA ASP A 627 -29.33 -45.49 27.34
C ASP A 627 -28.26 -45.76 28.41
N ALA A 628 -27.55 -46.89 28.33
CA ALA A 628 -26.46 -47.24 29.25
C ALA A 628 -25.26 -46.26 29.15
N GLN A 629 -24.95 -45.79 27.95
CA GLN A 629 -23.90 -44.79 27.77
C GLN A 629 -24.32 -43.43 28.32
N ALA A 630 -25.57 -43.00 28.11
CA ALA A 630 -26.10 -41.77 28.68
C ALA A 630 -26.14 -41.81 30.22
N GLU A 631 -26.47 -42.95 30.80
CA GLU A 631 -26.39 -43.20 32.25
C GLU A 631 -24.92 -43.12 32.74
N THR A 632 -23.97 -43.68 31.98
CA THR A 632 -22.53 -43.60 32.30
C THR A 632 -22.03 -42.16 32.31
N VAL A 633 -22.41 -41.35 31.32
CA VAL A 633 -22.08 -39.91 31.26
C VAL A 633 -22.63 -39.21 32.50
N LEU A 634 -23.93 -39.44 32.81
CA LEU A 634 -24.58 -38.80 33.94
C LEU A 634 -23.91 -39.14 35.28
N LEU A 635 -23.60 -40.44 35.51
CA LEU A 635 -22.94 -40.89 36.74
C LEU A 635 -21.56 -40.26 36.93
N LYS A 636 -20.77 -40.14 35.83
CA LYS A 636 -19.46 -39.50 35.88
C LYS A 636 -19.55 -37.97 36.10
N LEU A 637 -20.55 -37.30 35.49
CA LEU A 637 -20.79 -35.88 35.75
C LEU A 637 -21.21 -35.66 37.22
N ASP A 638 -22.09 -36.49 37.75
CA ASP A 638 -22.47 -36.43 39.16
C ASP A 638 -21.28 -36.68 40.10
N GLU A 639 -20.36 -37.60 39.77
CA GLU A 639 -19.12 -37.77 40.55
C GLU A 639 -18.27 -36.51 40.59
N VAL A 640 -18.07 -35.84 39.45
CA VAL A 640 -17.33 -34.55 39.40
C VAL A 640 -18.06 -33.49 40.22
N LEU A 641 -19.38 -33.40 40.16
CA LEU A 641 -20.16 -32.46 40.97
C LEU A 641 -19.94 -32.71 42.47
N GLN A 642 -19.94 -33.98 42.93
CA GLN A 642 -19.64 -34.29 44.32
C GLN A 642 -18.22 -33.82 44.75
N ARG A 643 -17.22 -33.93 43.84
CA ARG A 643 -15.87 -33.42 44.12
C ARG A 643 -15.83 -31.89 44.18
N MET A 644 -16.62 -31.20 43.37
CA MET A 644 -16.76 -29.73 43.47
C MET A 644 -17.38 -29.32 44.82
N LEU A 645 -18.40 -30.04 45.33
CA LEU A 645 -19.01 -29.79 46.63
C LEU A 645 -18.05 -30.06 47.80
N GLU A 646 -17.24 -31.12 47.71
CA GLU A 646 -16.20 -31.41 48.71
C GLU A 646 -15.12 -30.29 48.73
N LEU A 647 -14.74 -29.71 47.58
CA LEU A 647 -13.82 -28.63 47.50
C LEU A 647 -14.34 -27.34 48.17
N GLU A 648 -15.60 -27.01 47.95
CA GLU A 648 -16.27 -25.86 48.56
C GLU A 648 -16.29 -26.02 50.12
N THR A 649 -16.69 -27.16 50.64
CA THR A 649 -16.67 -27.43 52.04
C THR A 649 -15.29 -27.34 52.67
N TYR A 650 -14.27 -27.75 51.94
CA TYR A 650 -12.88 -27.66 52.35
C TYR A 650 -12.39 -26.19 52.40
N ASN A 651 -12.77 -25.37 51.41
CA ASN A 651 -12.45 -23.96 51.38
C ASN A 651 -13.10 -23.19 52.53
N GLU A 652 -14.37 -23.45 52.83
CA GLU A 652 -15.09 -22.92 54.00
C GLU A 652 -14.36 -23.25 55.32
N LEU A 653 -13.86 -24.48 55.42
CA LEU A 653 -13.14 -24.93 56.64
C LEU A 653 -11.79 -24.20 56.79
N ILE A 654 -11.09 -23.94 55.68
CA ILE A 654 -9.84 -23.14 55.65
C ILE A 654 -10.13 -21.72 56.07
N GLU A 655 -11.18 -21.05 55.60
CA GLU A 655 -11.58 -19.71 56.01
C GLU A 655 -11.87 -19.66 57.50
N LEU A 656 -12.65 -20.57 58.04
CA LEU A 656 -12.92 -20.67 59.43
C LEU A 656 -11.63 -20.81 60.30
N VAL A 657 -10.67 -21.60 59.82
CA VAL A 657 -9.38 -21.74 60.51
C VAL A 657 -8.54 -20.48 60.44
N ARG A 658 -8.55 -19.76 59.31
CA ARG A 658 -7.88 -18.45 59.15
C ARG A 658 -8.49 -17.40 60.09
N ASP A 659 -9.80 -17.30 60.13
CA ASP A 659 -10.52 -16.39 61.03
C ASP A 659 -10.16 -16.68 62.49
N LEU A 660 -10.12 -17.96 62.88
CA LEU A 660 -9.66 -18.34 64.22
C LEU A 660 -8.21 -18.00 64.54
N ILE A 661 -7.32 -18.08 63.54
CA ILE A 661 -5.92 -17.67 63.67
C ILE A 661 -5.83 -16.14 63.81
N GLY A 662 -6.60 -15.38 62.99
CA GLY A 662 -6.70 -13.93 63.06
C GLY A 662 -7.19 -13.46 64.41
N ASP A 663 -8.30 -14.01 64.90
CA ASP A 663 -8.88 -13.74 66.21
C ASP A 663 -7.88 -14.02 67.37
N ARG A 664 -7.12 -15.12 67.22
CA ARG A 664 -6.07 -15.47 68.19
C ARG A 664 -4.94 -14.46 68.20
N ASP A 665 -4.51 -14.00 67.06
CA ASP A 665 -3.39 -13.05 66.92
C ASP A 665 -3.83 -11.64 67.43
N ASP A 666 -5.07 -11.22 67.15
CA ASP A 666 -5.67 -10.01 67.70
C ASP A 666 -5.79 -10.09 69.27
N LEU A 667 -6.19 -11.24 69.79
CA LEU A 667 -6.23 -11.46 71.24
C LEU A 667 -4.84 -11.43 71.87
N LEU A 668 -3.83 -11.97 71.18
CA LEU A 668 -2.44 -11.94 71.60
C LEU A 668 -1.89 -10.50 71.62
N GLU A 669 -2.24 -9.68 70.62
CA GLU A 669 -1.82 -8.29 70.55
C GLU A 669 -2.48 -7.44 71.64
N LYS A 670 -3.76 -7.54 71.83
CA LYS A 670 -4.53 -6.94 72.94
C LYS A 670 -3.96 -7.34 74.30
N THR A 671 -3.63 -8.63 74.50
CA THR A 671 -3.04 -9.14 75.72
C THR A 671 -1.64 -8.58 75.97
N LYS A 672 -0.82 -8.38 74.90
CA LYS A 672 0.49 -7.73 74.98
C LYS A 672 0.36 -6.25 75.36
N GLU A 673 -0.60 -5.54 74.78
CA GLU A 673 -0.88 -4.14 75.08
C GLU A 673 -1.39 -3.96 76.54
N GLU A 674 -2.31 -4.78 77.00
CA GLU A 674 -2.76 -4.75 78.38
C GLU A 674 -1.67 -5.04 79.38
N ARG A 675 -0.82 -6.07 79.09
CA ARG A 675 0.39 -6.31 79.92
C ARG A 675 1.33 -5.12 79.92
N LYS A 676 1.53 -4.46 78.79
CA LYS A 676 2.39 -3.29 78.68
C LYS A 676 1.81 -2.11 79.48
N GLN A 677 0.52 -1.91 79.44
CA GLN A 677 -0.19 -0.94 80.28
C GLN A 677 -0.12 -1.23 81.77
N GLN A 678 -0.33 -2.48 82.19
CA GLN A 678 -0.22 -2.94 83.59
C GLN A 678 1.20 -2.75 84.12
N VAL A 679 2.23 -3.00 83.34
CA VAL A 679 3.63 -2.76 83.72
C VAL A 679 3.92 -1.26 83.79
N LEU A 680 3.36 -0.42 82.94
CA LEU A 680 3.51 1.02 82.99
C LEU A 680 2.76 1.63 84.19
N ASP A 681 1.63 1.09 84.58
CA ASP A 681 0.89 1.53 85.79
C ASP A 681 1.54 1.07 87.08
N LEU A 682 2.28 -0.03 87.12
CA LEU A 682 3.10 -0.48 88.24
C LEU A 682 4.40 0.30 88.42
N LEU A 683 4.85 1.01 87.34
CA LEU A 683 6.06 1.86 87.37
C LEU A 683 5.77 3.33 87.63
N LYS A 684 4.49 3.73 87.72
CA LYS A 684 4.04 5.04 88.24
C LYS A 684 3.73 4.97 89.71
#